data_275f5795abccaaa6ebf1cb084a8ce3c7
#
_entry.id   275f5795abccaaa6ebf1cb084a8ce3c7
#
_cell.length_a   1.000
_cell.length_b   1.000
_cell.length_c   1.000
_cell.angle_alpha   90.00
_cell.angle_beta   90.00
_cell.angle_gamma   90.00
#
_symmetry.space_group_name_H-M   'P 1'
#
loop_
_entity.id
_entity.type
_entity.pdbx_description
1 polymer ?
#
loop_
_entity_poly.entity_id
_entity_poly.type
_entity_poly.pdbx_seq_one_letter_code
_entity_poly.pdbx_strand_id
1 'polypeptide(L)'
;MYKDIKSEGPAGDAAQMSESLHFWKTTNGHSYRELARVREGQGNIARGQQERVLTTLIRSEQRRLDRTLSVLEFGCGFGHHATYISQLSRVRYHGYDISESMTAPLRQEPPASLHPVEERIFCGDDPLAAVEGRKFDLVFTVATLVHNPSERITGMLETLGQLVLPGGMLVLVENPLMPTSVWDASKHPGSWLHAFADLLPDGWDLHHGPGLVDSHDVYVLKRQGGKGRRYFQLLGPEAPRDESQPLTLEALHARATPRLLEWASRASKSLSEPAANLEAQVTELTEQLAVETERFARRQRLQSLSDDLARLRSSRVSFPDAPVGYTPQSSPPGFIHNAALDTRWAFDLPQFGRVMQVFHQEWHGIRAASGYLPGQKLAITAERPMDERELRAAIEVIDRSGCRSVLVHGYSNNAHDLMVLLRRAMGSSVRILSLWHGSTAQFHYTSELDCFTQLVELKRRGVIDALATVKPGMHLLAKDIFPKTVINLPPKMSEAERTARGRALSGAALIPTPNDWRKNFYTNLFACQASPHIKDIYVTASYRLPESLKGTRRVHHVSRPSRTELFELIRRCDIVLNASLSECQPMTGLESLALRIPCVHGSLSLGALDAHPYQRLTQVAGVDSVEVVSSAIEQLVSLRERTPDELVKMMEDYEQALVAEAVSVLEAFVQS
;
A
#
# COMPACT_ATOMS: atom_id res chain seq x y z
N MET A 1 -34.93 19.46 12.02
CA MET A 1 -33.75 18.78 12.56
C MET A 1 -32.43 19.28 11.95
N TYR A 2 -32.46 19.99 10.84
CA TYR A 2 -31.32 20.75 10.31
C TYR A 2 -31.02 22.03 11.10
N LYS A 3 -31.83 22.36 12.10
CA LYS A 3 -31.64 23.55 12.96
C LYS A 3 -30.75 23.31 14.18
N ASP A 4 -30.39 22.05 14.48
CA ASP A 4 -29.57 21.69 15.63
C ASP A 4 -28.18 21.09 15.30
N ILE A 5 -27.85 20.87 14.00
CA ILE A 5 -26.46 21.01 13.59
C ILE A 5 -26.26 22.52 13.49
N LYS A 6 -26.15 23.15 14.64
CA LYS A 6 -25.64 24.51 14.71
C LYS A 6 -24.34 24.48 13.93
N SER A 7 -24.33 25.16 12.77
CA SER A 7 -23.20 26.01 12.50
C SER A 7 -23.01 26.78 13.83
N GLU A 8 -22.14 26.29 14.69
CA GLU A 8 -21.59 27.13 15.74
C GLU A 8 -21.01 28.27 14.92
N GLY A 9 -21.57 29.44 15.14
CA GLY A 9 -21.23 30.64 14.39
C GLY A 9 -19.74 30.97 14.51
N PRO A 10 -19.25 32.07 13.96
CA PRO A 10 -17.81 32.39 13.81
C PRO A 10 -16.91 32.13 15.03
N ALA A 11 -17.49 31.96 16.23
CA ALA A 11 -16.75 31.63 17.45
C ALA A 11 -16.36 30.12 17.54
N GLY A 12 -17.19 29.20 17.02
CA GLY A 12 -16.87 27.76 17.00
C GLY A 12 -15.77 27.44 16.00
N ASP A 13 -15.82 28.01 14.83
CA ASP A 13 -14.82 27.83 13.78
C ASP A 13 -13.45 28.40 14.18
N ALA A 14 -13.42 29.53 14.87
CA ALA A 14 -12.20 30.13 15.38
C ALA A 14 -11.51 29.27 16.47
N ALA A 15 -12.28 28.60 17.33
CA ALA A 15 -11.77 27.71 18.36
C ALA A 15 -11.20 26.42 17.73
N GLN A 16 -11.92 25.81 16.79
CA GLN A 16 -11.49 24.61 16.05
C GLN A 16 -10.24 24.89 15.20
N MET A 17 -10.17 26.05 14.55
CA MET A 17 -9.00 26.47 13.82
C MET A 17 -7.79 26.67 14.74
N SER A 18 -7.99 27.29 15.90
CA SER A 18 -6.92 27.49 16.89
C SER A 18 -6.36 26.16 17.37
N GLU A 19 -7.21 25.17 17.60
CA GLU A 19 -6.83 23.83 18.00
C GLU A 19 -6.06 23.09 16.88
N SER A 20 -6.56 23.09 15.66
CA SER A 20 -5.90 22.45 14.53
C SER A 20 -4.55 23.10 14.21
N LEU A 21 -4.49 24.43 14.17
CA LEU A 21 -3.24 25.14 13.92
C LEU A 21 -2.22 24.92 15.05
N HIS A 22 -2.68 24.93 16.30
CA HIS A 22 -1.84 24.63 17.47
C HIS A 22 -1.30 23.21 17.39
N PHE A 23 -2.17 22.24 17.07
CA PHE A 23 -1.76 20.84 16.89
C PHE A 23 -0.62 20.73 15.89
N TRP A 24 -0.75 21.28 14.68
CA TRP A 24 0.28 21.15 13.65
C TRP A 24 1.56 21.92 14.00
N LYS A 25 1.46 23.09 14.60
CA LYS A 25 2.64 23.86 15.05
C LYS A 25 3.42 23.18 16.18
N THR A 26 2.76 22.38 17.00
CA THR A 26 3.37 21.70 18.16
C THR A 26 3.71 20.23 17.92
N THR A 27 3.22 19.63 16.82
CA THR A 27 3.49 18.24 16.49
C THR A 27 4.98 18.03 16.21
N ASN A 28 5.57 17.04 16.87
CA ASN A 28 6.96 16.68 16.66
C ASN A 28 7.13 15.91 15.34
N GLY A 29 7.84 16.49 14.39
CA GLY A 29 8.03 15.93 13.05
C GLY A 29 8.73 14.57 13.03
N HIS A 30 9.69 14.32 13.95
CA HIS A 30 10.33 13.01 14.05
C HIS A 30 9.37 11.92 14.51
N SER A 31 8.57 12.20 15.54
CA SER A 31 7.55 11.27 16.03
C SER A 31 6.48 11.01 14.96
N TYR A 32 6.08 12.05 14.23
CA TYR A 32 5.11 11.92 13.15
C TYR A 32 5.69 11.14 11.94
N ARG A 33 6.96 11.36 11.59
CA ARG A 33 7.68 10.59 10.57
C ARG A 33 7.75 9.09 10.93
N GLU A 34 8.04 8.76 12.19
CA GLU A 34 8.06 7.36 12.64
C GLU A 34 6.67 6.73 12.62
N LEU A 35 5.63 7.46 13.03
CA LEU A 35 4.25 7.00 12.90
C LEU A 35 3.87 6.76 11.44
N ALA A 36 4.30 7.64 10.55
CA ALA A 36 4.09 7.52 9.12
C ALA A 36 4.82 6.29 8.55
N ARG A 37 6.07 6.03 8.93
CA ARG A 37 6.85 4.84 8.55
C ARG A 37 6.21 3.54 9.02
N VAL A 38 5.62 3.52 10.23
CA VAL A 38 4.86 2.36 10.71
C VAL A 38 3.66 2.10 9.81
N ARG A 39 2.93 3.15 9.41
CA ARG A 39 1.81 3.06 8.48
C ARG A 39 2.25 2.62 7.08
N GLU A 40 3.41 3.07 6.61
CA GLU A 40 4.03 2.64 5.34
C GLU A 40 4.42 1.15 5.36
N GLY A 41 5.01 0.68 6.44
CA GLY A 41 5.33 -0.73 6.63
C GLY A 41 4.10 -1.65 6.61
N GLN A 42 2.91 -1.09 6.77
CA GLN A 42 1.62 -1.75 6.65
C GLN A 42 1.01 -1.71 5.23
N GLY A 43 1.76 -1.23 4.22
CA GLY A 43 1.30 -1.20 2.82
C GLY A 43 0.40 -0.01 2.51
N ASN A 44 0.80 1.21 2.87
CA ASN A 44 0.01 2.40 2.58
C ASN A 44 0.01 2.74 1.07
N ILE A 45 -1.00 2.25 0.36
CA ILE A 45 -1.19 2.44 -1.08
C ILE A 45 -1.52 3.87 -1.44
N ALA A 46 -2.19 4.62 -0.56
CA ALA A 46 -2.52 6.02 -0.80
C ALA A 46 -1.27 6.84 -1.16
N ARG A 47 -0.14 6.58 -0.50
CA ARG A 47 1.12 7.24 -0.81
C ARG A 47 1.67 6.89 -2.19
N GLY A 48 1.65 5.63 -2.57
CA GLY A 48 2.06 5.22 -3.92
C GLY A 48 1.16 5.81 -5.00
N GLN A 49 -0.13 6.00 -4.73
CA GLN A 49 -1.04 6.71 -5.64
C GLN A 49 -0.70 8.20 -5.73
N GLN A 50 -0.42 8.87 -4.60
CA GLN A 50 0.04 10.26 -4.57
C GLN A 50 1.31 10.43 -5.40
N GLU A 51 2.31 9.58 -5.19
CA GLU A 51 3.57 9.58 -5.92
C GLU A 51 3.35 9.41 -7.43
N ARG A 52 2.52 8.48 -7.83
CA ARG A 52 2.18 8.24 -9.23
C ARG A 52 1.53 9.46 -9.88
N VAL A 53 0.51 10.02 -9.24
CA VAL A 53 -0.21 11.19 -9.74
C VAL A 53 0.72 12.39 -9.88
N LEU A 54 1.43 12.75 -8.81
CA LEU A 54 2.33 13.90 -8.81
C LEU A 54 3.47 13.74 -9.81
N THR A 55 4.12 12.57 -9.84
CA THR A 55 5.20 12.28 -10.80
C THR A 55 4.71 12.39 -12.24
N THR A 56 3.50 11.88 -12.53
CA THR A 56 2.93 11.94 -13.88
C THR A 56 2.64 13.37 -14.32
N LEU A 57 2.04 14.17 -13.43
CA LEU A 57 1.76 15.59 -13.71
C LEU A 57 3.07 16.39 -13.89
N ILE A 58 4.04 16.21 -13.01
CA ILE A 58 5.36 16.85 -13.09
C ILE A 58 6.05 16.50 -14.43
N ARG A 59 6.10 15.23 -14.79
CA ARG A 59 6.71 14.79 -16.05
C ARG A 59 5.96 15.27 -17.28
N SER A 60 4.64 15.39 -17.21
CA SER A 60 3.84 15.98 -18.27
C SER A 60 4.20 17.45 -18.50
N GLU A 61 4.38 18.21 -17.42
CA GLU A 61 4.81 19.60 -17.51
C GLU A 61 6.27 19.74 -17.97
N GLN A 62 7.17 18.86 -17.54
CA GLN A 62 8.55 18.83 -18.03
C GLN A 62 8.61 18.66 -19.54
N ARG A 63 7.86 17.70 -20.08
CA ARG A 63 7.80 17.48 -21.54
C ARG A 63 7.25 18.67 -22.29
N ARG A 64 6.28 19.37 -21.68
CA ARG A 64 5.68 20.58 -22.29
C ARG A 64 6.65 21.76 -22.33
N LEU A 65 7.36 21.99 -21.24
CA LEU A 65 8.20 23.17 -21.08
C LEU A 65 9.63 22.93 -21.55
N ASP A 66 10.02 21.69 -21.71
CA ASP A 66 11.37 21.22 -22.09
C ASP A 66 12.51 21.90 -21.33
N ARG A 67 12.31 22.18 -20.06
CA ARG A 67 13.30 22.77 -19.15
C ARG A 67 13.22 22.18 -17.75
N THR A 68 14.16 22.55 -16.89
CA THR A 68 14.08 22.22 -15.46
C THR A 68 12.87 22.91 -14.84
N LEU A 69 12.02 22.13 -14.17
CA LEU A 69 10.85 22.60 -13.45
C LEU A 69 11.21 23.02 -12.03
N SER A 70 10.65 24.15 -11.60
CA SER A 70 10.60 24.54 -10.19
C SER A 70 9.25 24.13 -9.61
N VAL A 71 9.28 23.26 -8.57
CA VAL A 71 8.10 22.68 -7.94
C VAL A 71 8.07 23.05 -6.48
N LEU A 72 6.93 23.50 -5.97
CA LEU A 72 6.71 23.79 -4.55
C LEU A 72 5.64 22.85 -3.98
N GLU A 73 5.97 22.18 -2.90
CA GLU A 73 4.99 21.53 -2.02
C GLU A 73 4.60 22.47 -0.89
N PHE A 74 3.31 22.76 -0.78
CA PHE A 74 2.76 23.55 0.31
C PHE A 74 2.17 22.62 1.39
N GLY A 75 2.71 22.68 2.59
CA GLY A 75 2.47 21.72 3.66
C GLY A 75 3.38 20.49 3.54
N CYS A 76 4.69 20.69 3.32
CA CYS A 76 5.62 19.61 3.04
C CYS A 76 5.92 18.70 4.25
N GLY A 77 5.60 19.13 5.47
CA GLY A 77 5.81 18.39 6.70
C GLY A 77 7.22 17.83 6.83
N PHE A 78 7.33 16.56 7.21
CA PHE A 78 8.61 15.85 7.37
C PHE A 78 9.26 15.44 6.03
N GLY A 79 8.71 15.85 4.88
CA GLY A 79 9.33 15.68 3.56
C GLY A 79 9.08 14.34 2.89
N HIS A 80 7.91 13.75 3.07
CA HIS A 80 7.58 12.50 2.39
C HIS A 80 7.75 12.61 0.86
N HIS A 81 7.13 13.60 0.23
CA HIS A 81 7.22 13.80 -1.21
C HIS A 81 8.58 14.34 -1.66
N ALA A 82 9.29 15.06 -0.78
CA ALA A 82 10.65 15.53 -1.05
C ALA A 82 11.59 14.37 -1.41
N THR A 83 11.42 13.20 -0.76
CA THR A 83 12.32 12.05 -0.93
C THR A 83 12.32 11.50 -2.36
N TYR A 84 11.22 11.57 -3.09
CA TYR A 84 11.15 11.06 -4.46
C TYR A 84 11.09 12.17 -5.53
N ILE A 85 10.40 13.29 -5.26
CA ILE A 85 10.30 14.38 -6.25
C ILE A 85 11.66 15.05 -6.47
N SER A 86 12.45 15.26 -5.41
CA SER A 86 13.77 15.85 -5.54
C SER A 86 14.76 15.00 -6.35
N GLN A 87 14.51 13.72 -6.49
CA GLN A 87 15.32 12.78 -7.29
C GLN A 87 14.92 12.76 -8.77
N LEU A 88 13.81 13.37 -9.16
CA LEU A 88 13.41 13.44 -10.56
C LEU A 88 14.39 14.31 -11.33
N SER A 89 14.91 13.79 -12.45
CA SER A 89 15.80 14.54 -13.32
C SER A 89 15.12 15.80 -13.82
N ARG A 90 15.86 16.94 -13.86
CA ARG A 90 15.35 18.25 -14.31
C ARG A 90 14.16 18.76 -13.48
N VAL A 91 14.09 18.42 -12.19
CA VAL A 91 13.13 18.97 -11.21
C VAL A 91 13.91 19.62 -10.08
N ARG A 92 13.52 20.85 -9.74
CA ARG A 92 13.98 21.57 -8.56
C ARG A 92 12.84 21.63 -7.57
N TYR A 93 12.86 20.71 -6.60
CA TYR A 93 11.86 20.64 -5.54
C TYR A 93 12.12 21.71 -4.48
N HIS A 94 11.03 22.29 -3.96
CA HIS A 94 10.99 23.17 -2.80
C HIS A 94 9.83 22.72 -1.90
N GLY A 95 9.97 22.92 -0.61
CA GLY A 95 8.91 22.65 0.38
C GLY A 95 8.66 23.88 1.24
N TYR A 96 7.41 24.12 1.55
CA TYR A 96 6.99 25.10 2.57
C TYR A 96 6.10 24.42 3.59
N ASP A 97 6.31 24.74 4.87
CA ASP A 97 5.42 24.35 5.96
C ASP A 97 5.39 25.47 7.02
N ILE A 98 4.25 25.64 7.66
CA ILE A 98 4.09 26.61 8.76
C ILE A 98 4.84 26.17 10.02
N SER A 99 5.17 24.88 10.14
CA SER A 99 5.73 24.25 11.32
C SER A 99 7.20 23.91 11.16
N GLU A 100 8.08 24.61 11.87
CA GLU A 100 9.50 24.25 11.91
C GLU A 100 9.73 22.87 12.49
N SER A 101 8.96 22.48 13.51
CA SER A 101 9.09 21.17 14.13
C SER A 101 8.71 20.03 13.18
N MET A 102 7.75 20.25 12.30
CA MET A 102 7.38 19.29 11.26
C MET A 102 8.46 19.14 10.18
N THR A 103 9.14 20.23 9.79
CA THR A 103 10.22 20.20 8.80
C THR A 103 11.57 19.77 9.35
N ALA A 104 11.74 19.73 10.67
CA ALA A 104 13.00 19.39 11.32
C ALA A 104 13.62 18.06 10.82
N PRO A 105 12.87 16.94 10.65
CA PRO A 105 13.45 15.70 10.11
C PRO A 105 14.00 15.85 8.70
N LEU A 106 13.33 16.64 7.84
CA LEU A 106 13.76 16.89 6.46
C LEU A 106 15.01 17.77 6.42
N ARG A 107 15.12 18.74 7.32
CA ARG A 107 16.29 19.63 7.43
C ARG A 107 17.52 18.93 7.99
N GLN A 108 17.34 18.02 8.96
CA GLN A 108 18.42 17.27 9.59
C GLN A 108 18.95 16.11 8.74
N GLU A 109 18.08 15.45 7.98
CA GLU A 109 18.39 14.31 7.14
C GLU A 109 17.83 14.50 5.72
N PRO A 110 18.27 15.54 4.98
CA PRO A 110 17.76 15.82 3.65
C PRO A 110 18.24 14.78 2.64
N PRO A 111 17.43 14.44 1.62
CA PRO A 111 17.93 13.73 0.44
C PRO A 111 19.10 14.49 -0.21
N ALA A 112 20.10 13.79 -0.71
CA ALA A 112 21.29 14.41 -1.31
C ALA A 112 20.94 15.39 -2.45
N SER A 113 19.85 15.13 -3.19
CA SER A 113 19.33 15.98 -4.26
C SER A 113 18.68 17.27 -3.78
N LEU A 114 18.46 17.44 -2.48
CA LEU A 114 17.82 18.61 -1.88
C LEU A 114 18.82 19.66 -1.37
N HIS A 115 20.10 19.40 -1.43
CA HIS A 115 21.10 20.37 -0.98
C HIS A 115 21.28 21.57 -1.93
N PRO A 116 21.54 22.78 -1.41
CA PRO A 116 21.45 23.17 0.00
C PRO A 116 20.00 23.24 0.49
N VAL A 117 19.72 22.63 1.66
CA VAL A 117 18.35 22.47 2.17
C VAL A 117 17.73 23.81 2.59
N GLU A 118 18.54 24.73 3.06
CA GLU A 118 18.11 26.07 3.52
C GLU A 118 17.51 26.91 2.40
N GLU A 119 17.94 26.69 1.15
CA GLU A 119 17.41 27.36 -0.04
C GLU A 119 16.17 26.69 -0.61
N ARG A 120 15.80 25.54 -0.06
CA ARG A 120 14.75 24.68 -0.62
C ARG A 120 13.57 24.44 0.32
N ILE A 121 13.79 24.51 1.64
CA ILE A 121 12.78 24.26 2.65
C ILE A 121 12.52 25.55 3.43
N PHE A 122 11.30 26.04 3.28
CA PHE A 122 10.84 27.32 3.83
C PHE A 122 9.90 27.07 4.99
N CYS A 123 9.95 27.94 6.01
CA CYS A 123 9.03 27.94 7.15
C CYS A 123 8.64 29.37 7.49
N GLY A 124 7.45 29.54 8.03
CA GLY A 124 6.95 30.83 8.51
C GLY A 124 5.44 30.93 8.44
N ASP A 125 4.87 31.97 9.05
CA ASP A 125 3.42 32.18 9.05
C ASP A 125 2.89 32.76 7.74
N ASP A 126 3.73 33.48 6.99
CA ASP A 126 3.40 34.03 5.67
C ASP A 126 4.18 33.29 4.57
N PRO A 127 3.51 32.48 3.74
CA PRO A 127 4.17 31.72 2.69
C PRO A 127 4.80 32.59 1.61
N LEU A 128 4.23 33.76 1.28
CA LEU A 128 4.80 34.66 0.27
C LEU A 128 6.11 35.27 0.73
N ALA A 129 6.16 35.71 1.99
CA ALA A 129 7.38 36.20 2.60
C ALA A 129 8.43 35.10 2.76
N ALA A 130 8.02 33.91 3.21
CA ALA A 130 8.91 32.78 3.46
C ALA A 130 9.65 32.34 2.19
N VAL A 131 8.98 32.33 1.02
CA VAL A 131 9.62 31.96 -0.25
C VAL A 131 10.30 33.14 -0.97
N GLU A 132 10.39 34.31 -0.33
CA GLU A 132 11.09 35.50 -0.83
C GLU A 132 10.57 35.97 -2.21
N GLY A 133 9.26 35.89 -2.44
CA GLY A 133 8.62 36.25 -3.71
C GLY A 133 8.93 35.31 -4.88
N ARG A 134 9.55 34.16 -4.64
CA ARG A 134 9.79 33.15 -5.69
C ARG A 134 8.48 32.61 -6.23
N LYS A 135 8.49 32.23 -7.51
CA LYS A 135 7.36 31.59 -8.20
C LYS A 135 7.79 30.28 -8.82
N PHE A 136 6.82 29.37 -8.96
CA PHE A 136 7.05 27.98 -9.31
C PHE A 136 6.23 27.57 -10.52
N ASP A 137 6.73 26.62 -11.30
CA ASP A 137 6.01 26.07 -12.45
C ASP A 137 4.81 25.23 -12.03
N LEU A 138 4.97 24.53 -10.89
CA LEU A 138 3.95 23.72 -10.28
C LEU A 138 3.98 23.94 -8.77
N VAL A 139 2.83 24.29 -8.22
CA VAL A 139 2.59 24.30 -6.77
C VAL A 139 1.61 23.18 -6.45
N PHE A 140 1.83 22.41 -5.40
CA PHE A 140 0.89 21.37 -5.01
C PHE A 140 0.70 21.29 -3.50
N THR A 141 -0.47 20.76 -3.09
CA THR A 141 -0.82 20.42 -1.72
C THR A 141 -1.26 18.96 -1.64
N VAL A 142 -1.03 18.32 -0.50
CA VAL A 142 -1.54 16.97 -0.22
C VAL A 142 -2.09 16.93 1.20
N ALA A 143 -3.40 16.78 1.34
CA ALA A 143 -4.10 16.75 2.63
C ALA A 143 -3.69 17.88 3.59
N THR A 144 -3.48 19.09 3.06
CA THR A 144 -3.04 20.28 3.80
C THR A 144 -4.17 21.27 4.01
N LEU A 145 -4.97 21.53 2.97
CA LEU A 145 -6.07 22.48 3.02
C LEU A 145 -7.20 22.00 3.93
N VAL A 146 -7.40 20.70 4.05
CA VAL A 146 -8.40 20.07 4.93
C VAL A 146 -8.26 20.43 6.42
N HIS A 147 -7.15 21.02 6.82
CA HIS A 147 -6.91 21.46 8.19
C HIS A 147 -7.25 22.94 8.43
N ASN A 148 -7.83 23.60 7.44
CA ASN A 148 -8.20 25.01 7.51
C ASN A 148 -9.71 25.18 7.31
N PRO A 149 -10.39 26.13 7.97
CA PRO A 149 -11.81 26.38 7.77
C PRO A 149 -12.09 26.95 6.38
N SER A 150 -13.31 26.70 5.91
CA SER A 150 -13.70 26.99 4.51
C SER A 150 -13.60 28.47 4.14
N GLU A 151 -13.82 29.37 5.10
CA GLU A 151 -13.76 30.83 4.93
C GLU A 151 -12.34 31.30 4.53
N ARG A 152 -11.30 30.52 4.86
CA ARG A 152 -9.92 30.85 4.55
C ARG A 152 -9.44 30.26 3.22
N ILE A 153 -10.13 29.26 2.70
CA ILE A 153 -9.63 28.49 1.56
C ILE A 153 -9.52 29.34 0.31
N THR A 154 -10.48 30.21 0.01
CA THR A 154 -10.41 31.12 -1.13
C THR A 154 -9.14 31.99 -1.06
N GLY A 155 -8.89 32.65 0.08
CA GLY A 155 -7.67 33.45 0.28
C GLY A 155 -6.39 32.62 0.25
N MET A 156 -6.40 31.39 0.72
CA MET A 156 -5.27 30.47 0.60
C MET A 156 -5.03 30.07 -0.85
N LEU A 157 -6.06 29.78 -1.63
CA LEU A 157 -5.95 29.47 -3.05
C LEU A 157 -5.44 30.68 -3.86
N GLU A 158 -5.85 31.90 -3.49
CA GLU A 158 -5.31 33.13 -4.05
C GLU A 158 -3.79 33.27 -3.77
N THR A 159 -3.40 33.02 -2.52
CA THR A 159 -1.99 33.03 -2.09
C THR A 159 -1.18 31.99 -2.85
N LEU A 160 -1.66 30.75 -2.92
CA LEU A 160 -1.03 29.67 -3.71
C LEU A 160 -0.96 30.04 -5.19
N GLY A 161 -2.01 30.67 -5.73
CA GLY A 161 -2.04 31.17 -7.11
C GLY A 161 -0.99 32.24 -7.40
N GLN A 162 -0.64 33.09 -6.41
CA GLN A 162 0.44 34.07 -6.55
C GLN A 162 1.83 33.42 -6.63
N LEU A 163 1.99 32.23 -6.05
CA LEU A 163 3.21 31.43 -6.10
C LEU A 163 3.39 30.70 -7.45
N VAL A 164 2.35 30.61 -8.27
CA VAL A 164 2.41 29.94 -9.57
C VAL A 164 2.89 30.91 -10.65
N LEU A 165 3.85 30.48 -11.47
CA LEU A 165 4.31 31.21 -12.67
C LEU A 165 3.19 31.34 -13.71
N PRO A 166 3.20 32.38 -14.56
CA PRO A 166 2.30 32.43 -15.70
C PRO A 166 2.40 31.18 -16.56
N GLY A 167 1.26 30.52 -16.83
CA GLY A 167 1.18 29.26 -17.54
C GLY A 167 1.58 28.02 -16.73
N GLY A 168 1.92 28.19 -15.45
CA GLY A 168 2.11 27.10 -14.46
C GLY A 168 0.79 26.49 -13.99
N MET A 169 0.83 25.60 -12.98
CA MET A 169 -0.36 24.96 -12.43
C MET A 169 -0.33 24.88 -10.91
N LEU A 170 -1.53 24.88 -10.33
CA LEU A 170 -1.76 24.51 -8.94
C LEU A 170 -2.44 23.14 -8.89
N VAL A 171 -1.91 22.21 -8.12
CA VAL A 171 -2.43 20.84 -7.97
C VAL A 171 -2.83 20.62 -6.53
N LEU A 172 -4.08 20.25 -6.29
CA LEU A 172 -4.59 19.90 -4.97
C LEU A 172 -4.88 18.40 -4.94
N VAL A 173 -4.30 17.70 -3.99
CA VAL A 173 -4.63 16.30 -3.65
C VAL A 173 -5.28 16.35 -2.27
N GLU A 174 -6.56 16.58 -2.26
CA GLU A 174 -7.31 16.94 -1.06
C GLU A 174 -8.57 16.07 -0.93
N ASN A 175 -9.49 16.45 -0.05
CA ASN A 175 -10.74 15.70 0.15
C ASN A 175 -11.50 15.43 -1.18
N PRO A 176 -12.36 14.40 -1.21
CA PRO A 176 -13.27 14.18 -2.34
C PRO A 176 -14.11 15.42 -2.66
N LEU A 177 -14.49 15.58 -3.93
CA LEU A 177 -15.35 16.67 -4.36
C LEU A 177 -16.66 16.68 -3.55
N MET A 178 -16.93 17.80 -2.91
CA MET A 178 -18.11 18.01 -2.06
C MET A 178 -19.01 19.12 -2.65
N PRO A 179 -20.35 19.00 -2.55
CA PRO A 179 -21.27 20.04 -2.99
C PRO A 179 -21.39 21.19 -1.99
N THR A 180 -21.01 20.97 -0.75
CA THR A 180 -20.91 21.98 0.32
C THR A 180 -19.80 21.61 1.26
N SER A 181 -19.16 22.62 1.86
CA SER A 181 -18.10 22.39 2.83
C SER A 181 -18.69 21.92 4.16
N VAL A 182 -18.06 20.87 4.75
CA VAL A 182 -18.51 20.28 6.03
C VAL A 182 -17.32 19.96 6.94
N TRP A 183 -17.53 20.03 8.25
CA TRP A 183 -16.54 19.61 9.24
C TRP A 183 -16.69 18.12 9.56
N ASP A 184 -15.61 17.36 9.45
CA ASP A 184 -15.53 15.94 9.82
C ASP A 184 -14.79 15.75 11.14
N ALA A 185 -15.55 15.67 12.24
CA ALA A 185 -15.02 15.44 13.58
C ALA A 185 -14.56 13.99 13.83
N SER A 186 -14.83 13.05 12.90
CA SER A 186 -14.45 11.64 13.06
C SER A 186 -12.93 11.41 12.96
N LYS A 187 -12.19 12.38 12.43
CA LYS A 187 -10.73 12.36 12.30
C LYS A 187 -10.09 13.18 13.42
N HIS A 188 -8.91 12.80 13.83
CA HIS A 188 -8.15 13.59 14.81
C HIS A 188 -6.92 14.19 14.10
N PRO A 189 -6.73 15.54 14.15
CA PRO A 189 -7.41 16.55 14.97
C PRO A 189 -8.76 17.04 14.43
N GLY A 190 -9.38 16.38 13.50
CA GLY A 190 -10.52 16.81 12.72
C GLY A 190 -10.09 17.38 11.38
N SER A 191 -11.00 17.40 10.42
CA SER A 191 -10.70 17.94 9.09
C SER A 191 -11.93 18.50 8.40
N TRP A 192 -11.72 19.51 7.56
CA TRP A 192 -12.74 20.04 6.67
C TRP A 192 -12.82 19.25 5.38
N LEU A 193 -14.01 18.97 4.90
CA LEU A 193 -14.26 18.49 3.55
C LEU A 193 -14.74 19.67 2.72
N HIS A 194 -13.88 20.24 1.89
CA HIS A 194 -14.15 21.49 1.18
C HIS A 194 -14.91 21.28 -0.12
N ALA A 195 -15.88 22.19 -0.38
CA ALA A 195 -16.52 22.35 -1.68
C ALA A 195 -15.64 23.21 -2.60
N PHE A 196 -14.53 22.67 -3.08
CA PHE A 196 -13.54 23.43 -3.86
C PHE A 196 -14.13 24.12 -5.07
N ALA A 197 -15.22 23.61 -5.66
CA ALA A 197 -15.89 24.26 -6.79
C ALA A 197 -16.41 25.65 -6.44
N ASP A 198 -16.90 25.84 -5.21
CA ASP A 198 -17.48 27.09 -4.73
C ASP A 198 -16.45 28.03 -4.10
N LEU A 199 -15.25 27.54 -3.87
CA LEU A 199 -14.16 28.27 -3.17
C LEU A 199 -13.06 28.75 -4.14
N LEU A 200 -13.24 28.55 -5.44
CA LEU A 200 -12.26 28.97 -6.44
C LEU A 200 -12.14 30.49 -6.52
N PRO A 201 -10.93 31.04 -6.55
CA PRO A 201 -10.72 32.43 -6.87
C PRO A 201 -11.15 32.75 -8.31
N ASP A 202 -11.55 33.99 -8.56
CA ASP A 202 -11.90 34.46 -9.89
C ASP A 202 -10.75 34.25 -10.90
N GLY A 203 -11.12 33.85 -12.10
CA GLY A 203 -10.16 33.68 -13.21
C GLY A 203 -9.38 32.37 -13.20
N TRP A 204 -9.84 31.35 -12.45
CA TRP A 204 -9.29 30.01 -12.47
C TRP A 204 -10.26 28.99 -13.05
N ASP A 205 -9.72 28.04 -13.79
CA ASP A 205 -10.41 26.85 -14.30
C ASP A 205 -10.05 25.64 -13.43
N LEU A 206 -11.04 24.84 -13.07
CA LEU A 206 -10.89 23.63 -12.28
C LEU A 206 -11.03 22.39 -13.15
N HIS A 207 -10.02 21.54 -13.14
CA HIS A 207 -10.07 20.20 -13.70
C HIS A 207 -10.04 19.17 -12.56
N HIS A 208 -10.92 18.18 -12.60
CA HIS A 208 -11.16 17.26 -11.50
C HIS A 208 -10.92 15.81 -11.91
N GLY A 209 -10.06 15.11 -11.17
CA GLY A 209 -9.79 13.68 -11.30
C GLY A 209 -10.30 12.89 -10.09
N PRO A 210 -11.55 12.39 -10.11
CA PRO A 210 -12.16 11.72 -8.97
C PRO A 210 -11.55 10.35 -8.72
N GLY A 211 -11.33 10.03 -7.44
CA GLY A 211 -10.89 8.71 -6.99
C GLY A 211 -9.50 8.28 -7.50
N LEU A 212 -8.64 9.23 -7.86
CA LEU A 212 -7.28 8.94 -8.34
C LEU A 212 -6.30 8.66 -7.20
N VAL A 213 -6.62 9.10 -6.00
CA VAL A 213 -5.85 8.86 -4.78
C VAL A 213 -6.81 8.41 -3.69
N ASP A 214 -6.44 7.41 -2.92
CA ASP A 214 -7.25 6.86 -1.85
C ASP A 214 -7.87 7.96 -0.98
N SER A 215 -9.20 7.96 -0.82
CA SER A 215 -10.00 8.95 -0.11
C SER A 215 -9.78 10.42 -0.49
N HIS A 216 -8.98 10.73 -1.51
CA HIS A 216 -8.71 12.06 -2.03
C HIS A 216 -9.03 12.13 -3.52
N ASP A 217 -9.47 13.29 -3.96
CA ASP A 217 -9.56 13.63 -5.38
C ASP A 217 -8.37 14.52 -5.77
N VAL A 218 -8.10 14.59 -7.05
CA VAL A 218 -7.03 15.43 -7.59
C VAL A 218 -7.65 16.57 -8.37
N TYR A 219 -7.28 17.77 -8.02
CA TYR A 219 -7.75 18.99 -8.67
C TYR A 219 -6.55 19.68 -9.33
N VAL A 220 -6.70 20.05 -10.58
CA VAL A 220 -5.71 20.89 -11.29
C VAL A 220 -6.35 22.23 -11.62
N LEU A 221 -5.78 23.30 -11.09
CA LEU A 221 -6.23 24.66 -11.30
C LEU A 221 -5.31 25.35 -12.31
N LYS A 222 -5.91 26.03 -13.27
CA LYS A 222 -5.22 26.83 -14.29
C LYS A 222 -5.89 28.19 -14.41
N ARG A 223 -5.12 29.22 -14.77
CA ARG A 223 -5.68 30.52 -15.12
C ARG A 223 -6.55 30.40 -16.37
N GLN A 224 -7.72 31.05 -16.38
CA GLN A 224 -8.67 31.07 -17.50
C GLN A 224 -8.00 31.49 -18.82
N GLY A 225 -8.47 30.89 -19.91
CA GLY A 225 -7.92 31.14 -21.25
C GLY A 225 -6.71 30.27 -21.63
N GLY A 226 -6.28 29.38 -20.76
CA GLY A 226 -5.30 28.33 -21.13
C GLY A 226 -5.93 27.32 -22.09
N LYS A 227 -5.20 26.87 -23.14
CA LYS A 227 -5.67 25.76 -23.98
C LYS A 227 -5.97 24.55 -23.12
N GLY A 228 -7.19 24.03 -23.18
CA GLY A 228 -7.64 22.85 -22.46
C GLY A 228 -6.69 21.66 -22.66
N ARG A 229 -6.42 20.95 -21.60
CA ARG A 229 -5.51 19.81 -21.55
C ARG A 229 -6.18 18.62 -20.87
N ARG A 230 -5.75 17.44 -21.27
CA ARG A 230 -6.16 16.19 -20.68
C ARG A 230 -5.17 15.81 -19.57
N TYR A 231 -5.33 16.39 -18.38
CA TYR A 231 -4.38 16.21 -17.27
C TYR A 231 -4.33 14.78 -16.73
N PHE A 232 -5.45 14.09 -16.76
CA PHE A 232 -5.60 12.78 -16.08
C PHE A 232 -5.55 11.58 -17.03
N GLN A 233 -5.57 11.78 -18.35
CA GLN A 233 -5.49 10.66 -19.32
C GLN A 233 -4.22 9.81 -19.20
N LEU A 234 -3.15 10.39 -18.68
CA LEU A 234 -1.87 9.70 -18.47
C LEU A 234 -1.89 8.80 -17.20
N LEU A 235 -2.91 8.96 -16.34
CA LEU A 235 -3.00 8.28 -15.06
C LEU A 235 -3.72 6.92 -15.15
N GLY A 236 -4.32 6.60 -16.27
CA GLY A 236 -4.96 5.31 -16.52
C GLY A 236 -6.36 5.46 -17.12
N PRO A 237 -7.00 4.35 -17.45
CA PRO A 237 -8.30 4.32 -18.12
C PRO A 237 -9.49 4.80 -17.28
N GLU A 238 -9.30 4.95 -15.96
CA GLU A 238 -10.32 5.48 -15.05
C GLU A 238 -10.33 7.01 -14.99
N ALA A 239 -9.33 7.66 -15.57
CA ALA A 239 -9.34 9.11 -15.70
C ALA A 239 -10.53 9.57 -16.55
N PRO A 240 -11.25 10.63 -16.15
CA PRO A 240 -12.37 11.17 -16.92
C PRO A 240 -11.96 11.43 -18.37
N ARG A 241 -12.78 10.99 -19.33
CA ARG A 241 -12.39 10.97 -20.74
C ARG A 241 -12.40 12.33 -21.43
N ASP A 242 -13.13 13.30 -20.88
CA ASP A 242 -13.25 14.64 -21.46
C ASP A 242 -12.79 15.71 -20.47
N GLU A 243 -11.48 15.93 -20.42
CA GLU A 243 -10.86 16.90 -19.54
C GLU A 243 -10.26 18.07 -20.31
N SER A 244 -10.58 18.17 -21.60
CA SER A 244 -10.09 19.27 -22.43
C SER A 244 -10.72 20.61 -22.04
N GLN A 245 -11.87 20.58 -21.34
CA GLN A 245 -12.56 21.77 -20.84
C GLN A 245 -12.69 21.71 -19.31
N PRO A 246 -12.60 22.86 -18.63
CA PRO A 246 -12.93 22.95 -17.21
C PRO A 246 -14.38 22.52 -16.97
N LEU A 247 -14.63 21.87 -15.85
CA LEU A 247 -16.00 21.46 -15.48
C LEU A 247 -16.83 22.71 -15.14
N THR A 248 -18.05 22.74 -15.63
CA THR A 248 -19.02 23.75 -15.19
C THR A 248 -19.41 23.49 -13.72
N LEU A 249 -19.81 24.52 -13.00
CA LEU A 249 -20.26 24.43 -11.61
C LEU A 249 -21.38 23.40 -11.44
N GLU A 250 -22.32 23.35 -12.40
CA GLU A 250 -23.42 22.39 -12.43
C GLU A 250 -22.92 20.93 -12.56
N ALA A 251 -21.92 20.69 -13.43
CA ALA A 251 -21.30 19.38 -13.59
C ALA A 251 -20.50 18.96 -12.35
N LEU A 252 -19.86 19.91 -11.67
CA LEU A 252 -19.15 19.68 -10.41
C LEU A 252 -20.13 19.32 -9.28
N HIS A 253 -21.24 20.05 -9.14
CA HIS A 253 -22.28 19.76 -8.16
C HIS A 253 -22.92 18.40 -8.39
N ALA A 254 -23.24 18.06 -9.63
CA ALA A 254 -23.78 16.74 -9.97
C ALA A 254 -22.85 15.58 -9.59
N ARG A 255 -21.53 15.77 -9.66
CA ARG A 255 -20.52 14.78 -9.22
C ARG A 255 -20.37 14.73 -7.70
N ALA A 256 -20.53 15.86 -7.01
CA ALA A 256 -20.30 15.97 -5.58
C ALA A 256 -21.49 15.47 -4.73
N THR A 257 -22.73 15.59 -5.22
CA THR A 257 -23.95 15.22 -4.50
C THR A 257 -23.95 13.77 -3.98
N PRO A 258 -23.57 12.73 -4.77
CA PRO A 258 -23.52 11.36 -4.28
C PRO A 258 -22.60 11.16 -3.07
N ARG A 259 -21.49 11.87 -3.03
CA ARG A 259 -20.49 11.77 -1.96
C ARG A 259 -20.95 12.44 -0.67
N LEU A 260 -21.69 13.55 -0.77
CA LEU A 260 -22.34 14.16 0.39
C LEU A 260 -23.35 13.21 1.01
N LEU A 261 -24.16 12.52 0.20
CA LEU A 261 -25.13 11.55 0.68
C LEU A 261 -24.46 10.35 1.36
N GLU A 262 -23.36 9.86 0.81
CA GLU A 262 -22.55 8.79 1.43
C GLU A 262 -21.97 9.25 2.77
N TRP A 263 -21.41 10.46 2.84
CA TRP A 263 -20.92 11.04 4.08
C TRP A 263 -22.03 11.22 5.12
N ALA A 264 -23.18 11.80 4.73
CA ALA A 264 -24.33 12.00 5.60
C ALA A 264 -24.87 10.66 6.14
N SER A 265 -24.89 9.62 5.32
CA SER A 265 -25.26 8.25 5.74
C SER A 265 -24.29 7.66 6.76
N ARG A 266 -22.99 7.92 6.64
CA ARG A 266 -21.99 7.49 7.63
C ARG A 266 -22.11 8.28 8.92
N ALA A 267 -22.32 9.58 8.84
CA ALA A 267 -22.48 10.47 10.01
C ALA A 267 -23.78 10.14 10.79
N SER A 268 -24.87 9.81 10.10
CA SER A 268 -26.13 9.44 10.75
C SER A 268 -26.08 8.09 11.48
N LYS A 269 -25.23 7.16 11.04
CA LYS A 269 -25.00 5.88 11.75
C LYS A 269 -24.25 6.03 13.07
N SER A 270 -23.57 7.17 13.27
CA SER A 270 -22.86 7.47 14.52
C SER A 270 -23.73 8.23 15.53
N LEU A 271 -24.90 8.73 15.13
CA LEU A 271 -25.86 9.46 15.95
C LEU A 271 -27.11 8.60 16.14
N SER A 272 -27.23 7.96 17.28
CA SER A 272 -28.39 7.13 17.64
C SER A 272 -29.60 7.98 17.97
N GLU A 273 -30.48 8.26 16.96
CA GLU A 273 -31.93 8.51 17.16
C GLU A 273 -32.72 8.48 15.83
N PRO A 274 -33.99 8.09 15.84
CA PRO A 274 -34.70 7.66 14.63
C PRO A 274 -35.29 8.84 13.83
N ALA A 275 -34.75 9.05 12.65
CA ALA A 275 -35.29 10.00 11.65
C ALA A 275 -36.02 9.24 10.52
N ALA A 276 -37.09 8.51 10.86
CA ALA A 276 -37.84 7.67 9.92
C ALA A 276 -38.41 8.43 8.68
N ASN A 277 -38.59 9.75 8.74
CA ASN A 277 -39.04 10.57 7.61
C ASN A 277 -37.88 11.01 6.70
N LEU A 278 -36.66 11.11 7.22
CA LEU A 278 -35.46 11.46 6.44
C LEU A 278 -34.92 10.24 5.70
N GLU A 279 -35.03 9.06 6.31
CA GLU A 279 -34.64 7.79 5.69
C GLU A 279 -35.50 7.47 4.45
N ALA A 280 -36.82 7.76 4.49
CA ALA A 280 -37.68 7.54 3.34
C ALA A 280 -37.33 8.49 2.18
N GLN A 281 -37.05 9.77 2.44
CA GLN A 281 -36.68 10.73 1.39
C GLN A 281 -35.27 10.47 0.86
N VAL A 282 -34.32 10.08 1.72
CA VAL A 282 -32.94 9.71 1.32
C VAL A 282 -32.98 8.40 0.52
N THR A 283 -33.82 7.45 0.90
CA THR A 283 -33.99 6.18 0.17
C THR A 283 -34.56 6.42 -1.23
N GLU A 284 -35.60 7.22 -1.35
CA GLU A 284 -36.23 7.55 -2.65
C GLU A 284 -35.27 8.32 -3.58
N LEU A 285 -34.55 9.31 -3.07
CA LEU A 285 -33.49 10.03 -3.82
C LEU A 285 -32.32 9.15 -4.18
N THR A 286 -31.94 8.22 -3.30
CA THR A 286 -30.86 7.27 -3.55
C THR A 286 -31.23 6.25 -4.63
N GLU A 287 -32.47 5.77 -4.64
CA GLU A 287 -32.98 4.87 -5.69
C GLU A 287 -33.09 5.57 -7.05
N GLN A 288 -33.58 6.80 -7.09
CA GLN A 288 -33.64 7.59 -8.33
C GLN A 288 -32.24 7.90 -8.87
N LEU A 289 -31.29 8.25 -7.98
CA LEU A 289 -29.90 8.52 -8.34
C LEU A 289 -29.17 7.25 -8.77
N ALA A 290 -29.43 6.11 -8.11
CA ALA A 290 -28.84 4.83 -8.49
C ALA A 290 -29.26 4.40 -9.90
N VAL A 291 -30.54 4.59 -10.26
CA VAL A 291 -31.05 4.29 -11.60
C VAL A 291 -30.39 5.18 -12.68
N GLU A 292 -30.26 6.47 -12.42
CA GLU A 292 -29.64 7.39 -13.38
C GLU A 292 -28.09 7.20 -13.45
N THR A 293 -27.46 6.90 -12.33
CA THR A 293 -26.03 6.57 -12.28
C THR A 293 -25.74 5.27 -13.01
N GLU A 294 -26.61 4.26 -12.88
CA GLU A 294 -26.46 2.99 -13.59
C GLU A 294 -26.69 3.15 -15.10
N ARG A 295 -27.64 3.97 -15.51
CA ARG A 295 -27.89 4.34 -16.94
C ARG A 295 -26.69 5.08 -17.53
N PHE A 296 -26.12 6.02 -16.79
CA PHE A 296 -24.94 6.78 -17.20
C PHE A 296 -23.67 5.89 -17.27
N ALA A 297 -23.43 5.09 -16.24
CA ALA A 297 -22.32 4.15 -16.19
C ALA A 297 -22.44 3.07 -17.30
N ARG A 298 -23.63 2.66 -17.66
CA ARG A 298 -23.88 1.72 -18.76
C ARG A 298 -23.59 2.35 -20.13
N ARG A 299 -23.97 3.62 -20.36
CA ARG A 299 -23.60 4.36 -21.57
C ARG A 299 -22.10 4.58 -21.69
N GLN A 300 -21.43 4.96 -20.60
CA GLN A 300 -19.97 5.11 -20.57
C GLN A 300 -19.24 3.79 -20.80
N ARG A 301 -19.70 2.68 -20.19
CA ARG A 301 -19.10 1.35 -20.42
C ARG A 301 -19.23 0.90 -21.88
N LEU A 302 -20.36 1.15 -22.52
CA LEU A 302 -20.57 0.79 -23.92
C LEU A 302 -19.71 1.65 -24.87
N GLN A 303 -19.55 2.92 -24.58
CA GLN A 303 -18.70 3.83 -25.37
C GLN A 303 -17.20 3.51 -25.17
N SER A 304 -16.80 3.15 -23.95
CA SER A 304 -15.46 2.75 -23.57
C SER A 304 -14.98 1.46 -24.26
N LEU A 305 -15.83 0.46 -24.35
CA LEU A 305 -15.49 -0.79 -25.04
C LEU A 305 -15.31 -0.59 -26.55
N SER A 306 -16.06 0.30 -27.16
CA SER A 306 -15.91 0.61 -28.60
C SER A 306 -14.63 1.36 -28.89
N ASP A 307 -14.26 2.33 -28.07
CA ASP A 307 -13.05 3.16 -28.25
C ASP A 307 -11.76 2.39 -27.92
N ASP A 308 -11.80 1.51 -26.91
CA ASP A 308 -10.64 0.67 -26.55
C ASP A 308 -10.39 -0.42 -27.58
N LEU A 309 -11.46 -1.00 -28.18
CA LEU A 309 -11.34 -1.93 -29.30
C LEU A 309 -10.81 -1.23 -30.56
N ALA A 310 -11.20 0.01 -30.83
CA ALA A 310 -10.68 0.80 -31.94
C ALA A 310 -9.18 1.15 -31.76
N ARG A 311 -8.76 1.51 -30.54
CA ARG A 311 -7.36 1.82 -30.21
C ARG A 311 -6.44 0.59 -30.21
N LEU A 312 -6.92 -0.54 -29.69
CA LEU A 312 -6.18 -1.82 -29.75
C LEU A 312 -5.96 -2.30 -31.19
N ARG A 313 -6.90 -1.97 -32.11
CA ARG A 313 -6.75 -2.30 -33.54
C ARG A 313 -5.88 -1.32 -34.33
N SER A 314 -5.71 -0.08 -33.84
CA SER A 314 -4.91 0.96 -34.53
C SER A 314 -3.48 1.14 -34.01
N SER A 315 -3.13 0.58 -32.85
CA SER A 315 -1.79 0.74 -32.27
C SER A 315 -0.85 -0.43 -32.56
N ARG A 316 -0.43 -0.57 -33.83
CA ARG A 316 0.88 -1.17 -34.11
C ARG A 316 1.93 -0.09 -33.85
N VAL A 317 2.45 -0.02 -32.64
CA VAL A 317 3.60 0.83 -32.31
C VAL A 317 4.85 0.01 -32.61
N SER A 318 5.52 0.35 -33.70
CA SER A 318 6.93 -0.02 -33.89
C SER A 318 7.75 0.85 -32.94
N PHE A 319 8.53 0.20 -32.07
CA PHE A 319 9.48 0.88 -31.22
C PHE A 319 10.76 1.18 -31.99
N PRO A 320 11.34 2.37 -31.87
CA PRO A 320 12.66 2.65 -32.45
C PRO A 320 13.73 1.86 -31.70
N ASP A 321 14.69 1.31 -32.45
CA ASP A 321 15.85 0.58 -31.93
C ASP A 321 16.59 1.42 -30.87
N ALA A 322 16.93 0.75 -29.75
CA ALA A 322 17.62 1.41 -28.64
C ALA A 322 19.04 1.79 -29.02
N PRO A 323 19.52 3.00 -28.68
CA PRO A 323 20.92 3.36 -28.91
C PRO A 323 21.85 2.54 -28.02
N VAL A 324 22.87 1.97 -28.66
CA VAL A 324 23.97 1.24 -28.02
C VAL A 324 24.82 2.24 -27.23
N GLY A 325 24.97 2.00 -25.93
CA GLY A 325 25.96 2.68 -25.09
C GLY A 325 25.35 3.50 -23.92
N TYR A 326 24.91 2.82 -22.84
CA TYR A 326 24.56 3.48 -21.59
C TYR A 326 25.36 2.91 -20.42
N THR A 327 26.12 3.78 -19.74
CA THR A 327 26.71 3.52 -18.42
C THR A 327 25.76 4.10 -17.36
N PRO A 328 25.25 3.31 -16.42
CA PRO A 328 24.32 3.82 -15.40
C PRO A 328 25.05 4.69 -14.38
N GLN A 329 24.59 5.91 -14.17
CA GLN A 329 24.90 6.69 -12.99
C GLN A 329 24.15 6.13 -11.77
N SER A 330 24.84 6.10 -10.64
CA SER A 330 24.56 5.40 -9.41
C SER A 330 23.32 5.88 -8.63
N SER A 331 22.14 5.49 -9.06
CA SER A 331 20.97 5.33 -8.20
C SER A 331 20.71 3.83 -8.06
N PRO A 332 20.25 3.30 -6.91
CA PRO A 332 19.92 1.90 -6.81
C PRO A 332 18.93 1.55 -7.92
N PRO A 333 19.18 0.50 -8.70
CA PRO A 333 18.32 0.13 -9.83
C PRO A 333 16.90 -0.11 -9.30
N GLY A 334 15.88 0.36 -10.02
CA GLY A 334 14.47 0.14 -9.69
C GLY A 334 14.10 -1.34 -9.64
N PHE A 335 14.99 -2.22 -10.12
CA PHE A 335 14.85 -3.67 -10.05
C PHE A 335 16.21 -4.38 -9.93
N ILE A 336 16.18 -5.62 -9.40
CA ILE A 336 17.33 -6.53 -9.26
C ILE A 336 16.94 -7.88 -9.86
N HIS A 337 17.80 -8.46 -10.70
CA HIS A 337 17.55 -9.75 -11.33
C HIS A 337 18.52 -10.82 -10.80
N ASN A 338 18.06 -12.04 -10.68
CA ASN A 338 18.69 -13.31 -10.24
C ASN A 338 20.02 -13.21 -9.49
N ALA A 339 21.11 -12.86 -10.19
CA ALA A 339 22.48 -13.00 -9.68
C ALA A 339 22.79 -12.11 -8.46
N ALA A 340 22.04 -11.05 -8.24
CA ALA A 340 22.20 -10.16 -7.10
C ALA A 340 21.19 -10.45 -5.96
N LEU A 341 20.34 -11.47 -6.13
CA LEU A 341 19.36 -11.89 -5.13
C LEU A 341 19.80 -13.17 -4.42
N ASP A 342 19.60 -13.21 -3.10
CA ASP A 342 19.86 -14.42 -2.33
C ASP A 342 18.74 -15.45 -2.58
N THR A 343 19.02 -16.41 -3.45
CA THR A 343 18.11 -17.48 -3.86
C THR A 343 18.51 -18.85 -3.30
N ARG A 344 19.47 -18.93 -2.37
CA ARG A 344 20.02 -20.18 -1.82
C ARG A 344 18.96 -21.11 -1.24
N TRP A 345 17.84 -20.56 -0.76
CA TRP A 345 16.74 -21.33 -0.18
C TRP A 345 15.57 -21.55 -1.14
N ALA A 346 15.70 -21.20 -2.41
CA ALA A 346 14.68 -21.47 -3.41
C ALA A 346 14.71 -22.94 -3.84
N PHE A 347 13.54 -23.46 -4.22
CA PHE A 347 13.48 -24.76 -4.85
C PHE A 347 14.00 -24.65 -6.29
N ASP A 348 14.86 -25.58 -6.68
CA ASP A 348 15.31 -25.73 -8.06
C ASP A 348 14.52 -26.87 -8.70
N LEU A 349 13.51 -26.50 -9.49
CA LEU A 349 12.58 -27.40 -10.16
C LEU A 349 12.56 -27.05 -11.65
N PRO A 350 13.10 -27.93 -12.54
CA PRO A 350 13.30 -27.62 -13.95
C PRO A 350 12.04 -27.19 -14.71
N GLN A 351 10.85 -27.73 -14.33
CA GLN A 351 9.57 -27.35 -14.95
C GLN A 351 9.20 -25.88 -14.75
N PHE A 352 9.80 -25.18 -13.77
CA PHE A 352 9.61 -23.75 -13.54
C PHE A 352 10.75 -22.89 -14.10
N GLY A 353 11.72 -23.43 -14.82
CA GLY A 353 12.86 -22.68 -15.36
C GLY A 353 12.46 -21.54 -16.32
N ARG A 354 11.24 -21.59 -16.87
CA ARG A 354 10.66 -20.53 -17.72
C ARG A 354 9.63 -19.65 -17.01
N VAL A 355 9.63 -19.64 -15.69
CA VAL A 355 8.77 -18.79 -14.86
C VAL A 355 9.62 -17.70 -14.22
N MET A 356 9.22 -16.44 -14.36
CA MET A 356 9.80 -15.30 -13.66
C MET A 356 8.93 -14.93 -12.46
N GLN A 357 9.48 -14.99 -11.27
CA GLN A 357 8.83 -14.51 -10.02
C GLN A 357 9.15 -13.02 -9.86
N VAL A 358 8.16 -12.16 -9.98
CA VAL A 358 8.30 -10.70 -9.77
C VAL A 358 7.75 -10.31 -8.42
N PHE A 359 8.54 -9.65 -7.58
CA PHE A 359 8.15 -9.28 -6.21
C PHE A 359 8.84 -7.99 -5.77
N HIS A 360 8.39 -7.43 -4.63
CA HIS A 360 8.96 -6.20 -4.08
C HIS A 360 10.07 -6.50 -3.08
N GLN A 361 11.18 -5.75 -3.17
CA GLN A 361 12.35 -5.92 -2.30
C GLN A 361 12.02 -5.65 -0.83
N GLU A 362 11.17 -4.65 -0.60
CA GLU A 362 10.87 -4.08 0.71
C GLU A 362 9.81 -4.89 1.47
N TRP A 363 9.01 -5.67 0.79
CA TRP A 363 7.92 -6.43 1.41
C TRP A 363 8.38 -7.78 1.94
N HIS A 364 8.94 -7.78 3.15
CA HIS A 364 9.63 -8.93 3.74
C HIS A 364 8.87 -10.27 3.66
N GLY A 365 7.58 -10.29 3.96
CA GLY A 365 6.74 -11.51 3.90
C GLY A 365 6.56 -12.01 2.48
N ILE A 366 6.20 -11.14 1.54
CA ILE A 366 6.01 -11.47 0.13
C ILE A 366 7.34 -11.85 -0.52
N ARG A 367 8.42 -11.11 -0.21
CA ARG A 367 9.77 -11.43 -0.66
C ARG A 367 10.22 -12.82 -0.20
N ALA A 368 9.87 -13.23 1.02
CA ALA A 368 10.15 -14.58 1.48
C ALA A 368 9.33 -15.61 0.70
N ALA A 369 8.01 -15.40 0.61
CA ALA A 369 7.12 -16.30 -0.10
C ALA A 369 7.56 -16.50 -1.56
N SER A 370 7.82 -15.42 -2.30
CA SER A 370 8.27 -15.49 -3.70
C SER A 370 9.71 -15.98 -3.83
N GLY A 371 10.58 -15.65 -2.85
CA GLY A 371 11.99 -16.05 -2.84
C GLY A 371 12.17 -17.56 -2.76
N TYR A 372 11.30 -18.29 -2.05
CA TYR A 372 11.39 -19.75 -1.91
C TYR A 372 10.76 -20.52 -3.07
N LEU A 373 9.85 -19.90 -3.83
CA LEU A 373 9.27 -20.52 -5.02
C LEU A 373 10.34 -20.84 -6.08
N PRO A 374 10.13 -21.86 -6.92
CA PRO A 374 11.04 -22.14 -8.04
C PRO A 374 10.92 -21.09 -9.15
N GLY A 375 11.90 -21.07 -10.05
CA GLY A 375 11.96 -20.17 -11.20
C GLY A 375 12.90 -18.98 -11.00
N GLN A 376 13.03 -18.17 -12.05
CA GLN A 376 13.88 -16.99 -12.07
C GLN A 376 13.27 -15.87 -11.21
N LYS A 377 14.07 -14.91 -10.76
CA LYS A 377 13.67 -13.88 -9.81
C LYS A 377 13.92 -12.48 -10.37
N LEU A 378 12.93 -11.61 -10.25
CA LEU A 378 13.02 -10.18 -10.51
C LEU A 378 12.42 -9.42 -9.34
N ALA A 379 13.26 -8.77 -8.55
CA ALA A 379 12.81 -7.91 -7.47
C ALA A 379 12.67 -6.47 -7.98
N ILE A 380 11.49 -5.87 -7.82
CA ILE A 380 11.23 -4.47 -8.14
C ILE A 380 11.12 -3.64 -6.85
N THR A 381 11.32 -2.32 -6.94
CA THR A 381 11.14 -1.45 -5.77
C THR A 381 9.68 -1.06 -5.57
N ALA A 382 9.26 -0.93 -4.30
CA ALA A 382 8.02 -0.27 -3.90
C ALA A 382 8.28 1.11 -3.26
N GLU A 383 9.54 1.50 -3.00
CA GLU A 383 9.89 2.74 -2.28
C GLU A 383 9.76 3.99 -3.14
N ARG A 384 9.82 3.85 -4.44
CA ARG A 384 9.69 4.95 -5.40
C ARG A 384 9.06 4.48 -6.71
N PRO A 385 8.45 5.38 -7.49
CA PRO A 385 8.04 5.05 -8.85
C PRO A 385 9.24 4.65 -9.71
N MET A 386 9.12 3.54 -10.43
CA MET A 386 10.04 3.19 -11.49
C MET A 386 9.78 4.08 -12.71
N ASP A 387 10.85 4.57 -13.32
CA ASP A 387 10.69 5.35 -14.54
C ASP A 387 10.48 4.44 -15.77
N GLU A 388 10.17 5.06 -16.91
CA GLU A 388 9.89 4.32 -18.15
C GLU A 388 11.12 3.52 -18.62
N ARG A 389 12.34 4.01 -18.39
CA ARG A 389 13.59 3.29 -18.74
C ARG A 389 13.76 2.06 -17.88
N GLU A 390 13.52 2.20 -16.57
CA GLU A 390 13.62 1.08 -15.61
C GLU A 390 12.58 0.01 -15.92
N LEU A 391 11.33 0.40 -16.22
CA LEU A 391 10.27 -0.52 -16.60
C LEU A 391 10.61 -1.23 -17.93
N ARG A 392 11.11 -0.51 -18.93
CA ARG A 392 11.56 -1.10 -20.20
C ARG A 392 12.73 -2.05 -19.98
N ALA A 393 13.73 -1.67 -19.19
CA ALA A 393 14.87 -2.55 -18.88
C ALA A 393 14.43 -3.81 -18.13
N ALA A 394 13.45 -3.72 -17.22
CA ALA A 394 12.86 -4.90 -16.57
C ALA A 394 12.17 -5.82 -17.59
N ILE A 395 11.42 -5.26 -18.55
CA ILE A 395 10.78 -6.02 -19.62
C ILE A 395 11.83 -6.71 -20.52
N GLU A 396 12.91 -6.00 -20.88
CA GLU A 396 14.01 -6.59 -21.65
C GLU A 396 14.70 -7.74 -20.92
N VAL A 397 14.84 -7.64 -19.58
CA VAL A 397 15.36 -8.74 -18.76
C VAL A 397 14.43 -9.95 -18.84
N ILE A 398 13.11 -9.74 -18.72
CA ILE A 398 12.11 -10.80 -18.85
C ILE A 398 12.17 -11.46 -20.23
N ASP A 399 12.23 -10.66 -21.29
CA ASP A 399 12.31 -11.15 -22.66
C ASP A 399 13.58 -11.99 -22.89
N ARG A 400 14.75 -11.45 -22.55
CA ARG A 400 16.05 -12.15 -22.69
C ARG A 400 16.16 -13.40 -21.83
N SER A 401 15.42 -13.47 -20.73
CA SER A 401 15.40 -14.64 -19.83
C SER A 401 14.76 -15.89 -20.46
N GLY A 402 14.03 -15.73 -21.57
CA GLY A 402 13.26 -16.80 -22.20
C GLY A 402 12.08 -17.29 -21.39
N CYS A 403 11.65 -16.52 -20.38
CA CYS A 403 10.48 -16.83 -19.58
C CYS A 403 9.20 -16.76 -20.41
N ARG A 404 8.31 -17.74 -20.21
CA ARG A 404 6.98 -17.78 -20.83
C ARG A 404 5.86 -17.39 -19.89
N SER A 405 6.14 -17.38 -18.61
CA SER A 405 5.20 -16.97 -17.56
C SER A 405 5.88 -16.01 -16.60
N VAL A 406 5.20 -14.92 -16.29
CA VAL A 406 5.62 -13.92 -15.29
C VAL A 406 4.59 -13.93 -14.18
N LEU A 407 4.98 -14.35 -12.98
CA LEU A 407 4.14 -14.39 -11.79
C LEU A 407 4.47 -13.20 -10.90
N VAL A 408 3.54 -12.25 -10.81
CA VAL A 408 3.67 -11.01 -10.02
C VAL A 408 3.04 -11.20 -8.65
N HIS A 409 3.82 -10.95 -7.59
CA HIS A 409 3.43 -11.14 -6.21
C HIS A 409 2.97 -9.83 -5.56
N GLY A 410 1.70 -9.79 -5.18
CA GLY A 410 1.06 -8.60 -4.62
C GLY A 410 0.79 -7.54 -5.69
N TYR A 411 0.43 -6.33 -5.22
CA TYR A 411 0.11 -5.21 -6.11
C TYR A 411 0.80 -3.93 -5.62
N SER A 412 1.40 -3.21 -6.55
CA SER A 412 1.87 -1.84 -6.40
C SER A 412 1.72 -1.11 -7.72
N ASN A 413 1.88 0.21 -7.71
CA ASN A 413 1.88 0.99 -8.95
C ASN A 413 2.98 0.54 -9.92
N ASN A 414 4.17 0.20 -9.42
CA ASN A 414 5.25 -0.34 -10.26
C ASN A 414 4.89 -1.71 -10.85
N ALA A 415 4.29 -2.59 -10.06
CA ALA A 415 3.81 -3.89 -10.54
C ALA A 415 2.68 -3.73 -11.58
N HIS A 416 1.74 -2.79 -11.34
CA HIS A 416 0.70 -2.44 -12.31
C HIS A 416 1.29 -1.99 -13.63
N ASP A 417 2.19 -1.01 -13.59
CA ASP A 417 2.76 -0.42 -14.80
C ASP A 417 3.63 -1.43 -15.55
N LEU A 418 4.38 -2.27 -14.82
CA LEU A 418 5.14 -3.38 -15.41
C LEU A 418 4.21 -4.37 -16.13
N MET A 419 3.12 -4.82 -15.50
CA MET A 419 2.17 -5.77 -16.13
C MET A 419 1.52 -5.17 -17.37
N VAL A 420 1.08 -3.90 -17.32
CA VAL A 420 0.46 -3.23 -18.48
C VAL A 420 1.45 -3.07 -19.62
N LEU A 421 2.68 -2.61 -19.34
CA LEU A 421 3.70 -2.44 -20.36
C LEU A 421 4.19 -3.77 -20.92
N LEU A 422 4.36 -4.79 -20.07
CA LEU A 422 4.73 -6.14 -20.48
C LEU A 422 3.68 -6.73 -21.43
N ARG A 423 2.38 -6.58 -21.11
CA ARG A 423 1.29 -7.00 -22.00
C ARG A 423 1.32 -6.27 -23.35
N ARG A 424 1.60 -4.97 -23.33
CA ARG A 424 1.72 -4.17 -24.56
C ARG A 424 2.93 -4.57 -25.41
N ALA A 425 4.08 -4.84 -24.77
CA ALA A 425 5.33 -5.16 -25.46
C ALA A 425 5.34 -6.58 -26.02
N MET A 426 4.85 -7.56 -25.24
CA MET A 426 5.00 -8.98 -25.55
C MET A 426 3.70 -9.68 -25.99
N GLY A 427 2.56 -9.00 -25.87
CA GLY A 427 1.26 -9.56 -26.26
C GLY A 427 0.97 -10.88 -25.54
N SER A 428 0.56 -11.89 -26.30
CA SER A 428 0.28 -13.25 -25.79
C SER A 428 1.51 -14.18 -25.76
N SER A 429 2.69 -13.72 -26.16
CA SER A 429 3.91 -14.52 -26.12
C SER A 429 4.40 -14.83 -24.70
N VAL A 430 3.98 -13.99 -23.75
CA VAL A 430 4.21 -14.15 -22.31
C VAL A 430 2.88 -14.18 -21.57
N ARG A 431 2.72 -15.16 -20.68
CA ARG A 431 1.61 -15.22 -19.73
C ARG A 431 1.94 -14.36 -18.53
N ILE A 432 1.04 -13.49 -18.17
CA ILE A 432 1.13 -12.62 -16.99
C ILE A 432 0.16 -13.15 -15.93
N LEU A 433 0.71 -13.60 -14.83
CA LEU A 433 -0.03 -14.19 -13.71
C LEU A 433 0.14 -13.28 -12.50
N SER A 434 -0.84 -13.23 -11.60
CA SER A 434 -0.72 -12.50 -10.34
C SER A 434 -1.14 -13.37 -9.17
N LEU A 435 -0.40 -13.23 -8.06
CA LEU A 435 -0.69 -13.92 -6.81
C LEU A 435 -0.93 -12.90 -5.69
N TRP A 436 -2.15 -12.88 -5.16
CA TRP A 436 -2.53 -12.04 -4.02
C TRP A 436 -2.17 -12.72 -2.70
N HIS A 437 -1.41 -12.04 -1.85
CA HIS A 437 -0.95 -12.55 -0.56
C HIS A 437 -1.78 -12.08 0.64
N GLY A 438 -2.83 -11.33 0.41
CA GLY A 438 -3.71 -10.80 1.44
C GLY A 438 -4.86 -11.73 1.81
N SER A 439 -5.66 -11.32 2.78
CA SER A 439 -6.90 -11.96 3.21
C SER A 439 -8.05 -10.95 3.27
N THR A 440 -9.29 -11.43 3.29
CA THR A 440 -10.46 -10.56 3.46
C THR A 440 -10.43 -9.74 4.75
N ALA A 441 -9.78 -10.23 5.81
CA ALA A 441 -9.60 -9.47 7.05
C ALA A 441 -8.77 -8.19 6.82
N GLN A 442 -7.90 -8.17 5.82
CA GLN A 442 -7.10 -6.98 5.47
C GLN A 442 -7.92 -5.94 4.70
N PHE A 443 -9.09 -6.28 4.18
CA PHE A 443 -10.01 -5.31 3.55
C PHE A 443 -10.58 -4.28 4.52
N HIS A 444 -10.35 -4.47 5.82
CA HIS A 444 -10.49 -3.39 6.81
C HIS A 444 -9.62 -2.17 6.45
N TYR A 445 -8.49 -2.38 5.81
CA TYR A 445 -7.69 -1.33 5.18
C TYR A 445 -8.21 -1.13 3.74
N THR A 446 -8.83 0.01 3.45
CA THR A 446 -9.40 0.33 2.13
C THR A 446 -8.38 0.11 1.01
N SER A 447 -7.14 0.48 1.26
CA SER A 447 -6.02 0.28 0.36
C SER A 447 -5.80 -1.19 -0.07
N GLU A 448 -6.00 -2.14 0.83
CA GLU A 448 -5.86 -3.56 0.49
C GLU A 448 -7.02 -4.05 -0.38
N LEU A 449 -8.23 -3.54 -0.13
CA LEU A 449 -9.39 -3.80 -0.98
C LEU A 449 -9.19 -3.22 -2.38
N ASP A 450 -8.69 -1.99 -2.47
CA ASP A 450 -8.42 -1.32 -3.74
C ASP A 450 -7.38 -2.09 -4.56
N CYS A 451 -6.30 -2.55 -3.95
CA CYS A 451 -5.30 -3.40 -4.60
C CYS A 451 -5.91 -4.66 -5.19
N PHE A 452 -6.70 -5.34 -4.39
CA PHE A 452 -7.36 -6.56 -4.83
C PHE A 452 -8.32 -6.28 -5.99
N THR A 453 -9.10 -5.20 -5.89
CA THR A 453 -10.01 -4.74 -6.95
C THR A 453 -9.25 -4.44 -8.24
N GLN A 454 -8.11 -3.76 -8.15
CA GLN A 454 -7.27 -3.47 -9.32
C GLN A 454 -6.73 -4.75 -9.98
N LEU A 455 -6.33 -5.76 -9.22
CA LEU A 455 -5.92 -7.04 -9.78
C LEU A 455 -7.06 -7.75 -10.52
N VAL A 456 -8.26 -7.76 -9.94
CA VAL A 456 -9.46 -8.31 -10.59
C VAL A 456 -9.76 -7.56 -11.89
N GLU A 457 -9.64 -6.23 -11.88
CA GLU A 457 -9.87 -5.41 -13.07
C GLU A 457 -8.81 -5.65 -14.15
N LEU A 458 -7.53 -5.76 -13.80
CA LEU A 458 -6.47 -6.14 -14.75
C LEU A 458 -6.73 -7.50 -15.39
N LYS A 459 -7.27 -8.46 -14.61
CA LYS A 459 -7.70 -9.75 -15.15
C LYS A 459 -8.85 -9.59 -16.14
N ARG A 460 -9.90 -8.82 -15.81
CA ARG A 460 -11.05 -8.56 -16.69
C ARG A 460 -10.67 -7.86 -17.99
N ARG A 461 -9.65 -7.01 -17.94
CA ARG A 461 -9.10 -6.32 -19.11
C ARG A 461 -8.15 -7.17 -19.94
N GLY A 462 -7.85 -8.38 -19.54
CA GLY A 462 -6.90 -9.26 -20.22
C GLY A 462 -5.44 -8.79 -20.12
N VAL A 463 -5.11 -7.93 -19.17
CA VAL A 463 -3.73 -7.56 -18.87
C VAL A 463 -3.03 -8.74 -18.19
N ILE A 464 -3.68 -9.34 -17.20
CA ILE A 464 -3.22 -10.58 -16.59
C ILE A 464 -4.07 -11.76 -17.07
N ASP A 465 -3.43 -12.91 -17.26
CA ASP A 465 -4.08 -14.13 -17.78
C ASP A 465 -4.77 -14.92 -16.67
N ALA A 466 -4.19 -14.95 -15.47
CA ALA A 466 -4.80 -15.58 -14.30
C ALA A 466 -4.42 -14.87 -13.01
N LEU A 467 -5.37 -14.84 -12.06
CA LEU A 467 -5.21 -14.34 -10.70
C LEU A 467 -5.42 -15.48 -9.72
N ALA A 468 -4.53 -15.63 -8.76
CA ALA A 468 -4.66 -16.56 -7.65
C ALA A 468 -4.46 -15.88 -6.31
N THR A 469 -4.83 -16.57 -5.24
CA THR A 469 -4.67 -16.10 -3.86
C THR A 469 -4.02 -17.17 -3.00
N VAL A 470 -3.35 -16.75 -1.93
CA VAL A 470 -2.80 -17.67 -0.91
C VAL A 470 -3.78 -17.93 0.24
N LYS A 471 -4.90 -17.18 0.31
CA LYS A 471 -5.97 -17.40 1.30
C LYS A 471 -7.13 -18.12 0.66
N PRO A 472 -7.57 -19.26 1.20
CA PRO A 472 -8.73 -20.00 0.71
C PRO A 472 -10.02 -19.16 0.76
N GLY A 473 -10.93 -19.44 -0.17
CA GLY A 473 -12.24 -18.79 -0.23
C GLY A 473 -12.29 -17.46 -1.01
N MET A 474 -11.15 -16.84 -1.30
CA MET A 474 -11.11 -15.58 -2.05
C MET A 474 -11.73 -15.70 -3.46
N HIS A 475 -11.61 -16.84 -4.11
CA HIS A 475 -12.23 -17.12 -5.41
C HIS A 475 -13.78 -17.04 -5.39
N LEU A 476 -14.39 -17.11 -4.22
CA LEU A 476 -15.84 -16.93 -4.05
C LEU A 476 -16.26 -15.47 -4.22
N LEU A 477 -15.34 -14.52 -4.08
CA LEU A 477 -15.60 -13.09 -4.22
C LEU A 477 -15.68 -12.64 -5.68
N ALA A 478 -14.94 -13.31 -6.57
CA ALA A 478 -14.92 -12.97 -8.00
C ALA A 478 -14.64 -14.23 -8.83
N LYS A 479 -15.39 -14.37 -9.96
CA LYS A 479 -15.23 -15.51 -10.87
C LYS A 479 -13.90 -15.54 -11.62
N ASP A 480 -13.19 -14.41 -11.65
CA ASP A 480 -11.92 -14.25 -12.35
C ASP A 480 -10.71 -14.77 -11.57
N ILE A 481 -10.92 -15.18 -10.31
CA ILE A 481 -9.87 -15.71 -9.46
C ILE A 481 -9.72 -17.22 -9.71
N PHE A 482 -8.47 -17.68 -9.74
CA PHE A 482 -8.14 -19.10 -9.82
C PHE A 482 -8.82 -19.89 -8.66
N PRO A 483 -9.54 -20.97 -8.96
CA PRO A 483 -10.40 -21.63 -7.97
C PRO A 483 -9.63 -22.36 -6.85
N LYS A 484 -8.34 -22.65 -7.06
CA LYS A 484 -7.47 -23.26 -6.03
C LYS A 484 -6.60 -22.20 -5.36
N THR A 485 -6.32 -22.42 -4.08
CA THR A 485 -5.38 -21.62 -3.32
C THR A 485 -3.96 -22.03 -3.65
N VAL A 486 -3.11 -21.08 -4.04
CA VAL A 486 -1.67 -21.31 -4.17
C VAL A 486 -1.05 -21.39 -2.77
N ILE A 487 -0.27 -22.45 -2.54
CA ILE A 487 0.36 -22.71 -1.25
C ILE A 487 1.81 -22.20 -1.32
N ASN A 488 2.23 -21.44 -0.30
CA ASN A 488 3.61 -20.99 -0.17
C ASN A 488 4.53 -22.19 0.17
N LEU A 489 5.75 -22.15 -0.38
CA LEU A 489 6.77 -23.14 -0.06
C LEU A 489 7.58 -22.73 1.18
N PRO A 490 8.02 -23.69 2.01
CA PRO A 490 9.04 -23.43 3.01
C PRO A 490 10.39 -23.16 2.32
N PRO A 491 11.38 -22.55 3.00
CA PRO A 491 12.74 -22.46 2.47
C PRO A 491 13.33 -23.88 2.31
N LYS A 492 14.03 -24.10 1.19
CA LYS A 492 14.80 -25.34 0.99
C LYS A 492 16.04 -25.32 1.88
N MET A 493 16.04 -26.14 2.92
CA MET A 493 17.16 -26.24 3.86
C MET A 493 17.94 -27.53 3.63
N SER A 494 19.26 -27.43 3.70
CA SER A 494 20.15 -28.60 3.84
C SER A 494 20.00 -29.20 5.24
N GLU A 495 20.36 -30.46 5.40
CA GLU A 495 20.31 -31.11 6.72
C GLU A 495 21.21 -30.41 7.76
N ALA A 496 22.34 -29.86 7.33
CA ALA A 496 23.25 -29.10 8.17
C ALA A 496 22.67 -27.76 8.67
N GLU A 497 21.72 -27.19 7.94
CA GLU A 497 21.04 -25.94 8.33
C GLU A 497 19.87 -26.19 9.30
N ARG A 498 19.40 -27.44 9.45
CA ARG A 498 18.28 -27.81 10.30
C ARG A 498 18.73 -27.89 11.77
N THR A 499 17.80 -27.74 12.69
CA THR A 499 18.09 -27.94 14.12
C THR A 499 18.33 -29.42 14.41
N ALA A 500 19.38 -29.69 15.14
CA ALA A 500 19.74 -31.07 15.51
C ALA A 500 18.60 -31.75 16.29
N ARG A 501 18.32 -33.00 15.96
CA ARG A 501 17.37 -33.85 16.70
C ARG A 501 17.83 -33.99 18.15
N GLY A 502 16.91 -33.96 19.07
CA GLY A 502 17.22 -34.14 20.51
C GLY A 502 18.01 -33.01 21.16
N ARG A 503 18.12 -31.83 20.50
CA ARG A 503 18.72 -30.65 21.12
C ARG A 503 18.04 -30.32 22.44
N ALA A 504 18.79 -30.12 23.50
CA ALA A 504 18.27 -29.72 24.81
C ALA A 504 17.41 -28.45 24.71
N LEU A 505 16.33 -28.39 25.49
CA LEU A 505 15.47 -27.24 25.54
C LEU A 505 16.22 -26.01 26.11
N SER A 506 16.07 -24.88 25.47
CA SER A 506 16.67 -23.61 25.91
C SER A 506 15.75 -22.83 26.85
N GLY A 507 14.45 -23.12 26.84
CA GLY A 507 13.42 -22.34 27.50
C GLY A 507 13.12 -21.04 26.76
N ALA A 508 13.38 -20.97 25.45
CA ALA A 508 13.20 -19.77 24.65
C ALA A 508 12.05 -19.90 23.66
N ALA A 509 11.27 -18.82 23.53
CA ALA A 509 10.23 -18.64 22.53
C ALA A 509 10.50 -17.44 21.63
N LEU A 510 10.03 -17.49 20.37
CA LEU A 510 10.11 -16.37 19.44
C LEU A 510 8.71 -15.94 19.01
N ILE A 511 8.45 -14.63 19.08
CA ILE A 511 7.25 -13.97 18.54
C ILE A 511 7.70 -13.05 17.39
N PRO A 512 7.74 -13.54 16.14
CA PRO A 512 8.28 -12.80 15.00
C PRO A 512 7.23 -11.90 14.32
N THR A 513 6.10 -11.65 14.96
CA THR A 513 4.96 -10.93 14.39
C THR A 513 5.01 -9.44 14.75
N PRO A 514 4.58 -8.54 13.85
CA PRO A 514 4.40 -7.13 14.20
C PRO A 514 3.31 -6.96 15.27
N ASN A 515 3.38 -5.84 16.01
CA ASN A 515 2.36 -5.45 16.97
C ASN A 515 1.17 -4.80 16.23
N ASP A 516 0.43 -5.62 15.52
CA ASP A 516 -0.78 -5.29 14.77
C ASP A 516 -1.95 -6.10 15.36
N TRP A 517 -3.16 -5.51 15.39
CA TRP A 517 -4.34 -6.18 15.98
C TRP A 517 -4.57 -7.58 15.40
N ARG A 518 -4.41 -7.74 14.08
CA ARG A 518 -4.60 -8.99 13.36
C ARG A 518 -3.56 -10.05 13.76
N LYS A 519 -2.37 -9.63 14.12
CA LYS A 519 -1.25 -10.48 14.50
C LYS A 519 -1.28 -10.93 15.96
N ASN A 520 -2.20 -10.37 16.74
CA ASN A 520 -2.48 -10.81 18.10
C ASN A 520 -1.23 -10.90 19.02
N PHE A 521 -0.36 -9.89 18.88
CA PHE A 521 0.95 -9.88 19.54
C PHE A 521 0.88 -10.09 21.04
N TYR A 522 -0.02 -9.37 21.73
CA TYR A 522 -0.11 -9.43 23.19
C TYR A 522 -0.59 -10.77 23.73
N THR A 523 -1.52 -11.47 23.06
CA THR A 523 -1.94 -12.82 23.48
C THR A 523 -0.77 -13.78 23.36
N ASN A 524 0.00 -13.74 22.27
CA ASN A 524 1.21 -14.54 22.11
C ASN A 524 2.24 -14.25 23.22
N LEU A 525 2.45 -12.96 23.55
CA LEU A 525 3.37 -12.54 24.61
C LEU A 525 2.93 -13.05 25.98
N PHE A 526 1.67 -12.84 26.34
CA PHE A 526 1.15 -13.27 27.64
C PHE A 526 1.08 -14.80 27.76
N ALA A 527 0.80 -15.53 26.69
CA ALA A 527 0.85 -16.97 26.68
C ALA A 527 2.28 -17.50 26.95
N CYS A 528 3.30 -16.87 26.36
CA CYS A 528 4.69 -17.18 26.70
C CYS A 528 5.02 -16.86 28.17
N GLN A 529 4.52 -15.75 28.69
CA GLN A 529 4.74 -15.37 30.10
C GLN A 529 4.05 -16.34 31.06
N ALA A 530 2.87 -16.86 30.70
CA ALA A 530 2.12 -17.81 31.52
C ALA A 530 2.74 -19.23 31.52
N SER A 531 3.41 -19.61 30.43
CA SER A 531 3.99 -20.95 30.30
C SER A 531 5.16 -21.18 31.25
N PRO A 532 5.20 -22.27 32.05
CA PRO A 532 6.30 -22.59 32.94
C PRO A 532 7.59 -22.98 32.19
N HIS A 533 7.47 -23.43 30.94
CA HIS A 533 8.59 -23.90 30.12
C HIS A 533 9.38 -22.75 29.50
N ILE A 534 8.83 -21.52 29.42
CA ILE A 534 9.47 -20.39 28.76
C ILE A 534 10.17 -19.50 29.80
N LYS A 535 11.42 -19.20 29.57
CA LYS A 535 12.29 -18.31 30.38
C LYS A 535 12.64 -17.03 29.64
N ASP A 536 12.92 -17.16 28.35
CA ASP A 536 13.34 -16.08 27.47
C ASP A 536 12.34 -15.93 26.29
N ILE A 537 11.92 -14.71 26.03
CA ILE A 537 10.97 -14.40 24.96
C ILE A 537 11.66 -13.42 24.01
N TYR A 538 11.87 -13.83 22.76
CA TYR A 538 12.37 -12.96 21.71
C TYR A 538 11.20 -12.36 20.94
N VAL A 539 11.21 -11.04 20.74
CA VAL A 539 10.18 -10.32 20.00
C VAL A 539 10.82 -9.42 18.93
N THR A 540 10.21 -9.33 17.76
CA THR A 540 10.71 -8.48 16.66
C THR A 540 9.96 -7.16 16.54
N ALA A 541 8.86 -6.99 17.27
CA ALA A 541 8.03 -5.79 17.27
C ALA A 541 8.27 -4.93 18.52
N SER A 542 8.19 -3.63 18.35
CA SER A 542 8.11 -2.71 19.49
C SER A 542 6.75 -2.86 20.19
N TYR A 543 6.77 -2.83 21.50
CA TYR A 543 5.56 -2.95 22.32
C TYR A 543 5.68 -2.11 23.59
N ARG A 544 4.54 -1.88 24.25
CA ARG A 544 4.48 -1.18 25.55
C ARG A 544 3.70 -2.05 26.52
N LEU A 545 4.28 -2.25 27.69
CA LEU A 545 3.58 -2.88 28.83
C LEU A 545 3.76 -2.01 30.07
N PRO A 546 2.68 -1.77 30.84
CA PRO A 546 2.80 -1.25 32.21
C PRO A 546 3.69 -2.16 33.04
N GLU A 547 4.39 -1.61 34.03
CA GLU A 547 5.27 -2.38 34.93
C GLU A 547 4.51 -3.50 35.63
N SER A 548 3.25 -3.26 36.01
CA SER A 548 2.35 -4.24 36.64
C SER A 548 2.01 -5.46 35.78
N LEU A 549 2.19 -5.37 34.45
CA LEU A 549 1.96 -6.47 33.52
C LEU A 549 3.25 -7.08 32.97
N LYS A 550 4.41 -6.56 33.37
CA LYS A 550 5.69 -7.19 33.07
C LYS A 550 5.84 -8.44 33.93
N GLY A 551 5.73 -9.59 33.30
CA GLY A 551 5.97 -10.87 33.97
C GLY A 551 7.44 -11.07 34.39
N THR A 552 7.73 -12.21 34.99
CA THR A 552 9.08 -12.57 35.45
C THR A 552 10.00 -13.06 34.32
N ARG A 553 9.47 -13.23 33.10
CA ARG A 553 10.23 -13.75 31.94
C ARG A 553 11.07 -12.64 31.32
N ARG A 554 12.26 -12.99 30.84
CA ARG A 554 13.12 -12.05 30.13
C ARG A 554 12.60 -11.85 28.71
N VAL A 555 12.33 -10.60 28.33
CA VAL A 555 11.89 -10.27 26.97
C VAL A 555 13.00 -9.52 26.25
N HIS A 556 13.43 -10.07 25.14
CA HIS A 556 14.51 -9.56 24.29
C HIS A 556 13.92 -9.00 23.00
N HIS A 557 14.10 -7.70 22.78
CA HIS A 557 13.68 -7.06 21.53
C HIS A 557 14.81 -7.12 20.50
N VAL A 558 14.53 -7.73 19.34
CA VAL A 558 15.44 -7.82 18.20
C VAL A 558 14.81 -7.05 17.04
N SER A 559 15.27 -5.82 16.81
CA SER A 559 14.69 -4.96 15.78
C SER A 559 15.10 -5.41 14.38
N ARG A 560 14.11 -5.67 13.52
CA ARG A 560 14.28 -5.92 12.08
C ARG A 560 15.41 -6.90 11.72
N PRO A 561 15.37 -8.14 12.21
CA PRO A 561 16.40 -9.11 11.88
C PRO A 561 16.45 -9.35 10.36
N SER A 562 17.63 -9.47 9.81
CA SER A 562 17.85 -10.00 8.48
C SER A 562 17.31 -11.44 8.39
N ARG A 563 17.16 -11.98 7.18
CA ARG A 563 16.72 -13.37 7.01
C ARG A 563 17.60 -14.39 7.74
N THR A 564 18.90 -14.23 7.65
CA THR A 564 19.86 -15.11 8.33
C THR A 564 19.76 -15.00 9.85
N GLU A 565 19.65 -13.77 10.37
CA GLU A 565 19.47 -13.55 11.81
C GLU A 565 18.14 -14.10 12.32
N LEU A 566 17.06 -14.01 11.52
CA LEU A 566 15.79 -14.62 11.88
C LEU A 566 15.90 -16.15 11.96
N PHE A 567 16.58 -16.79 11.04
CA PHE A 567 16.83 -18.24 11.10
C PHE A 567 17.67 -18.63 12.32
N GLU A 568 18.69 -17.86 12.68
CA GLU A 568 19.45 -18.09 13.91
C GLU A 568 18.59 -17.90 15.16
N LEU A 569 17.70 -16.91 15.19
CA LEU A 569 16.75 -16.73 16.27
C LEU A 569 15.79 -17.93 16.39
N ILE A 570 15.22 -18.37 15.27
CA ILE A 570 14.33 -19.57 15.26
C ILE A 570 15.10 -20.77 15.80
N ARG A 571 16.34 -21.04 15.36
CA ARG A 571 17.16 -22.18 15.83
C ARG A 571 17.46 -22.12 17.33
N ARG A 572 17.56 -20.92 17.92
CA ARG A 572 17.82 -20.76 19.37
C ARG A 572 16.59 -21.04 20.21
N CYS A 573 15.39 -20.90 19.64
CA CYS A 573 14.13 -21.06 20.34
C CYS A 573 13.65 -22.52 20.33
N ASP A 574 12.81 -22.83 21.27
CA ASP A 574 12.15 -24.12 21.37
C ASP A 574 10.81 -24.13 20.65
N ILE A 575 10.23 -22.94 20.48
CA ILE A 575 8.92 -22.74 19.86
C ILE A 575 8.83 -21.36 19.24
N VAL A 576 8.05 -21.25 18.17
CA VAL A 576 7.70 -19.98 17.51
C VAL A 576 6.19 -19.73 17.68
N LEU A 577 5.79 -18.50 17.96
CA LEU A 577 4.41 -18.10 18.15
C LEU A 577 3.93 -17.20 17.03
N ASN A 578 2.90 -17.62 16.32
CA ASN A 578 2.18 -16.85 15.33
C ASN A 578 0.67 -17.12 15.41
N ALA A 579 0.12 -17.18 16.62
CA ALA A 579 -1.31 -17.33 16.87
C ALA A 579 -2.02 -16.02 16.50
N SER A 580 -2.16 -15.78 15.21
CA SER A 580 -2.77 -14.60 14.61
C SER A 580 -4.27 -14.78 14.46
N LEU A 581 -5.07 -13.69 14.66
CA LEU A 581 -6.52 -13.68 14.44
C LEU A 581 -6.88 -13.93 12.97
N SER A 582 -6.04 -13.46 12.06
CA SER A 582 -6.18 -13.74 10.64
C SER A 582 -4.81 -13.83 9.97
N GLU A 583 -4.60 -14.92 9.26
CA GLU A 583 -3.38 -15.20 8.52
C GLU A 583 -3.72 -15.88 7.19
N CYS A 584 -2.88 -15.69 6.18
CA CYS A 584 -2.95 -16.49 4.96
C CYS A 584 -2.13 -17.77 5.12
N GLN A 585 -0.81 -17.61 5.01
CA GLN A 585 0.18 -18.64 5.29
C GLN A 585 1.41 -17.92 5.87
N PRO A 586 1.64 -18.01 7.18
CA PRO A 586 2.72 -17.30 7.83
C PRO A 586 4.07 -17.85 7.39
N MET A 587 4.87 -17.00 6.71
CA MET A 587 6.20 -17.41 6.25
C MET A 587 7.09 -17.87 7.41
N THR A 588 6.99 -17.23 8.57
CA THR A 588 7.74 -17.63 9.77
C THR A 588 7.35 -19.02 10.28
N GLY A 589 6.10 -19.45 10.08
CA GLY A 589 5.69 -20.83 10.37
C GLY A 589 6.35 -21.83 9.42
N LEU A 590 6.43 -21.50 8.12
CA LEU A 590 7.10 -22.34 7.12
C LEU A 590 8.63 -22.38 7.33
N GLU A 591 9.21 -21.26 7.71
CA GLU A 591 10.63 -21.14 8.06
C GLU A 591 10.96 -21.94 9.32
N SER A 592 10.08 -21.90 10.32
CA SER A 592 10.17 -22.67 11.54
C SER A 592 10.08 -24.18 11.27
N LEU A 593 9.12 -24.59 10.43
CA LEU A 593 8.96 -25.97 9.97
C LEU A 593 10.24 -26.50 9.31
N ALA A 594 10.78 -25.74 8.35
CA ALA A 594 12.00 -26.09 7.63
C ALA A 594 13.23 -26.21 8.57
N LEU A 595 13.26 -25.45 9.66
CA LEU A 595 14.30 -25.49 10.68
C LEU A 595 14.03 -26.51 11.81
N ARG A 596 12.96 -27.30 11.74
CA ARG A 596 12.56 -28.27 12.74
C ARG A 596 12.24 -27.67 14.12
N ILE A 597 11.68 -26.46 14.12
CA ILE A 597 11.15 -25.80 15.32
C ILE A 597 9.63 -25.69 15.18
N PRO A 598 8.82 -26.17 16.14
CA PRO A 598 7.37 -26.08 16.04
C PRO A 598 6.89 -24.63 16.12
N CYS A 599 5.80 -24.33 15.39
CA CYS A 599 5.18 -23.01 15.39
C CYS A 599 3.70 -23.11 15.73
N VAL A 600 3.27 -22.47 16.82
CA VAL A 600 1.84 -22.33 17.14
C VAL A 600 1.22 -21.27 16.25
N HIS A 601 0.10 -21.58 15.61
CA HIS A 601 -0.60 -20.67 14.71
C HIS A 601 -2.13 -20.86 14.76
N GLY A 602 -2.87 -19.87 14.24
CA GLY A 602 -4.30 -19.96 14.03
C GLY A 602 -4.68 -20.84 12.84
N SER A 603 -5.97 -20.97 12.56
CA SER A 603 -6.46 -21.76 11.42
C SER A 603 -6.00 -21.20 10.08
N LEU A 604 -5.43 -22.04 9.23
CA LEU A 604 -4.93 -21.69 7.89
C LEU A 604 -5.91 -22.10 6.78
N SER A 605 -6.71 -23.15 7.00
CA SER A 605 -7.68 -23.71 6.02
C SER A 605 -7.01 -24.19 4.73
N LEU A 606 -6.00 -25.04 4.85
CA LEU A 606 -5.22 -25.60 3.74
C LEU A 606 -5.79 -26.91 3.15
N GLY A 607 -7.07 -27.18 3.37
CA GLY A 607 -7.75 -28.35 2.82
C GLY A 607 -7.27 -29.67 3.42
N ALA A 608 -6.75 -30.58 2.59
CA ALA A 608 -6.30 -31.89 3.06
C ALA A 608 -5.15 -31.82 4.08
N LEU A 609 -4.32 -30.78 4.01
CA LEU A 609 -3.21 -30.56 4.95
C LEU A 609 -3.68 -30.24 6.37
N ASP A 610 -4.90 -29.72 6.56
CA ASP A 610 -5.45 -29.41 7.88
C ASP A 610 -5.71 -30.69 8.71
N ALA A 611 -5.87 -31.83 8.05
CA ALA A 611 -6.06 -33.14 8.71
C ALA A 611 -4.74 -33.76 9.18
N HIS A 612 -3.59 -33.24 8.77
CA HIS A 612 -2.27 -33.75 9.10
C HIS A 612 -2.01 -33.65 10.63
N PRO A 613 -1.44 -34.67 11.29
CA PRO A 613 -1.21 -34.67 12.76
C PRO A 613 -0.41 -33.43 13.23
N TYR A 614 0.65 -33.03 12.53
CA TYR A 614 1.44 -31.84 12.86
C TYR A 614 0.58 -30.57 12.81
N GLN A 615 -0.23 -30.41 11.76
CA GLN A 615 -1.09 -29.23 11.62
C GLN A 615 -2.13 -29.15 12.76
N ARG A 616 -2.73 -30.27 13.13
CA ARG A 616 -3.68 -30.35 14.28
C ARG A 616 -3.01 -30.05 15.61
N LEU A 617 -1.75 -30.44 15.77
CA LEU A 617 -0.96 -30.19 16.96
C LEU A 617 -0.57 -28.73 17.15
N THR A 618 -0.29 -28.04 16.08
CA THR A 618 0.23 -26.66 16.09
C THR A 618 -0.85 -25.60 15.90
N GLN A 619 -2.02 -25.98 15.39
CA GLN A 619 -3.13 -25.08 15.15
C GLN A 619 -3.98 -24.90 16.42
N VAL A 620 -4.25 -23.67 16.82
CA VAL A 620 -5.15 -23.30 17.90
C VAL A 620 -6.41 -22.61 17.36
N ALA A 621 -7.58 -23.02 17.88
CA ALA A 621 -8.86 -22.44 17.50
C ALA A 621 -9.14 -21.10 18.25
N GLY A 622 -8.78 -21.05 19.55
CA GLY A 622 -8.97 -19.86 20.39
C GLY A 622 -7.70 -18.99 20.43
N VAL A 623 -7.33 -18.42 19.30
CA VAL A 623 -6.08 -17.63 19.19
C VAL A 623 -6.05 -16.37 20.06
N ASP A 624 -7.20 -15.86 20.49
CA ASP A 624 -7.38 -14.73 21.39
C ASP A 624 -7.35 -15.11 22.88
N SER A 625 -7.31 -16.40 23.19
CA SER A 625 -7.19 -16.90 24.56
C SER A 625 -5.73 -17.19 24.94
N VAL A 626 -5.24 -16.45 25.93
CA VAL A 626 -3.90 -16.67 26.53
C VAL A 626 -3.76 -18.10 27.03
N GLU A 627 -4.79 -18.65 27.68
CA GLU A 627 -4.81 -20.00 28.23
C GLU A 627 -4.69 -21.06 27.13
N VAL A 628 -5.46 -20.92 26.03
CA VAL A 628 -5.44 -21.88 24.91
C VAL A 628 -4.09 -21.89 24.25
N VAL A 629 -3.50 -20.69 24.00
CA VAL A 629 -2.18 -20.58 23.38
C VAL A 629 -1.08 -21.09 24.31
N SER A 630 -1.17 -20.80 25.64
CA SER A 630 -0.22 -21.33 26.63
C SER A 630 -0.26 -22.85 26.72
N SER A 631 -1.46 -23.45 26.71
CA SER A 631 -1.62 -24.91 26.71
C SER A 631 -1.00 -25.58 25.47
N ALA A 632 -1.12 -24.92 24.30
CA ALA A 632 -0.46 -25.39 23.07
C ALA A 632 1.07 -25.31 23.17
N ILE A 633 1.60 -24.27 23.81
CA ILE A 633 3.05 -24.15 24.09
C ILE A 633 3.50 -25.32 24.97
N GLU A 634 2.80 -25.57 26.07
CA GLU A 634 3.13 -26.63 27.01
C GLU A 634 3.09 -28.02 26.36
N GLN A 635 2.07 -28.30 25.57
CA GLN A 635 1.95 -29.54 24.82
C GLN A 635 3.12 -29.76 23.86
N LEU A 636 3.46 -28.75 23.04
CA LEU A 636 4.52 -28.85 22.04
C LEU A 636 5.92 -28.94 22.68
N VAL A 637 6.18 -28.17 23.74
CA VAL A 637 7.45 -28.21 24.44
C VAL A 637 7.61 -29.56 25.17
N SER A 638 6.58 -30.05 25.81
CA SER A 638 6.60 -31.36 26.44
C SER A 638 6.80 -32.51 25.47
N LEU A 639 6.15 -32.45 24.27
CA LEU A 639 6.34 -33.45 23.23
C LEU A 639 7.81 -33.40 22.70
N ARG A 640 8.33 -32.21 22.50
CA ARG A 640 9.73 -32.03 22.07
C ARG A 640 10.73 -32.55 23.10
N GLU A 641 10.41 -32.45 24.38
CA GLU A 641 11.27 -32.96 25.46
C GLU A 641 11.20 -34.49 25.56
N ARG A 642 10.02 -35.06 25.45
CA ARG A 642 9.78 -36.51 25.71
C ARG A 642 10.03 -37.38 24.49
N THR A 643 9.59 -36.92 23.32
CA THR A 643 9.62 -37.68 22.04
C THR A 643 10.10 -36.80 20.89
N PRO A 644 11.34 -36.24 20.95
CA PRO A 644 11.84 -35.31 19.93
C PRO A 644 11.86 -35.94 18.54
N ASP A 645 12.20 -37.20 18.39
CA ASP A 645 12.24 -37.92 17.12
C ASP A 645 10.88 -38.08 16.47
N GLU A 646 9.83 -38.31 17.25
CA GLU A 646 8.45 -38.40 16.75
C GLU A 646 7.97 -37.06 16.25
N LEU A 647 8.26 -35.97 16.99
CA LEU A 647 7.90 -34.65 16.57
C LEU A 647 8.64 -34.24 15.27
N VAL A 648 9.94 -34.49 15.19
CA VAL A 648 10.74 -34.18 14.00
C VAL A 648 10.23 -34.97 12.80
N LYS A 649 9.95 -36.27 12.96
CA LYS A 649 9.36 -37.09 11.90
C LYS A 649 8.02 -36.53 11.42
N MET A 650 7.14 -36.16 12.35
CA MET A 650 5.84 -35.55 12.02
C MET A 650 6.00 -34.25 11.24
N MET A 651 7.00 -33.43 11.56
CA MET A 651 7.33 -32.21 10.83
C MET A 651 7.86 -32.51 9.44
N GLU A 652 8.70 -33.54 9.29
CA GLU A 652 9.23 -33.99 8.00
C GLU A 652 8.13 -34.49 7.07
N ASP A 653 7.25 -35.35 7.59
CA ASP A 653 6.10 -35.86 6.86
C ASP A 653 5.17 -34.73 6.40
N TYR A 654 4.93 -33.74 7.29
CA TYR A 654 4.13 -32.58 6.94
C TYR A 654 4.80 -31.68 5.91
N GLU A 655 6.10 -31.39 6.05
CA GLU A 655 6.87 -30.59 5.07
C GLU A 655 6.81 -31.26 3.69
N GLN A 656 6.99 -32.58 3.61
CA GLN A 656 6.93 -33.32 2.37
C GLN A 656 5.53 -33.23 1.72
N ALA A 657 4.48 -33.44 2.49
CA ALA A 657 3.10 -33.32 2.01
C ALA A 657 2.78 -31.88 1.53
N LEU A 658 3.20 -30.88 2.31
CA LEU A 658 3.02 -29.46 1.97
C LEU A 658 3.75 -29.09 0.67
N VAL A 659 5.01 -29.50 0.52
CA VAL A 659 5.81 -29.22 -0.69
C VAL A 659 5.19 -29.87 -1.91
N ALA A 660 4.76 -31.14 -1.80
CA ALA A 660 4.12 -31.87 -2.89
C ALA A 660 2.84 -31.14 -3.36
N GLU A 661 1.95 -30.79 -2.44
CA GLU A 661 0.71 -30.08 -2.77
C GLU A 661 0.99 -28.67 -3.32
N ALA A 662 1.91 -27.92 -2.69
CA ALA A 662 2.28 -26.57 -3.13
C ALA A 662 2.84 -26.56 -4.56
N VAL A 663 3.73 -27.47 -4.89
CA VAL A 663 4.29 -27.62 -6.24
C VAL A 663 3.20 -27.98 -7.24
N SER A 664 2.33 -28.94 -6.91
CA SER A 664 1.24 -29.37 -7.78
C SER A 664 0.27 -28.22 -8.10
N VAL A 665 -0.14 -27.46 -7.07
CA VAL A 665 -1.05 -26.33 -7.26
C VAL A 665 -0.39 -25.18 -8.00
N LEU A 666 0.89 -24.89 -7.72
CA LEU A 666 1.66 -23.86 -8.43
C LEU A 666 1.82 -24.21 -9.91
N GLU A 667 2.14 -25.47 -10.23
CA GLU A 667 2.27 -25.94 -11.60
C GLU A 667 0.95 -25.80 -12.35
N ALA A 668 -0.16 -26.25 -11.76
CA ALA A 668 -1.49 -26.08 -12.34
C ALA A 668 -1.84 -24.59 -12.57
N PHE A 669 -1.46 -23.72 -11.64
CA PHE A 669 -1.69 -22.27 -11.79
C PHE A 669 -0.84 -21.67 -12.90
N VAL A 670 0.42 -22.04 -13.01
CA VAL A 670 1.31 -21.54 -14.07
C VAL A 670 0.89 -22.06 -15.46
N GLN A 671 0.24 -23.21 -15.55
CA GLN A 671 -0.25 -23.80 -16.79
C GLN A 671 -1.69 -23.35 -17.15
N SER A 672 -2.52 -22.95 -16.18
CA SER A 672 -3.90 -22.48 -16.40
C SER A 672 -3.95 -21.17 -17.17
#